data_3cdcd54f720864487ef3413e23e0d37d
#
_entry.id   3cdcd54f720864487ef3413e23e0d37d
#
_cell.length_a   1.000
_cell.length_b   1.000
_cell.length_c   1.000
_cell.angle_alpha   90.00
_cell.angle_beta   90.00
_cell.angle_gamma   90.00
#
_symmetry.space_group_name_H-M   'P 1'
#
loop_
_entity.id
_entity.type
_entity.pdbx_description
1 polymer ?
#
loop_
_entity_poly.entity_id
_entity_poly.type
_entity_poly.pdbx_seq_one_letter_code
_entity_poly.pdbx_strand_id
1 'polypeptide(L)'
;MSQLPIIEVMPKLLAGIAQSPQLILKAAPGAGKSTYFPLQLLQAGLFNGKIIMLEPRRLAARNIARYLAQQLGEEVGQRVGYRVRGENRVSRATQLEIVTEGIMTRMLQNDPELNGVDVLIFDEFHERSIHADTALALALEVQSALREDLKIVVMSATLEQQALQNLLPQADYVESQGRGFPIDICYQPLRIDEPLVPAMQRQIRHLLQHETGSLLAFLPGAASINQLTEQLSDLANEIVICPLYGQMEFAAQQRAIAPTAPGRRKVVLATNIAETSLTIEGIRIVLDSGLERSARFDLKTGITRLEQVRIAQSSAEQRAGRAGRLESGVCVRLYSEAQLKQQPWVPEPEILHSDLAPLALELAQWGAQPADLAWLNLPPSSAFAQAQQLLQRLGLLDERAQLTASGKEAHRLRVEPRIAAMLLNADRLGESALQSALALAVLLEEPERQVVDVQHSLHRWQQGRHPKQKLLIQRAQALAHKLDSAFSLSSVDSVWLPLVACLAFPDRIAQQRGQQTGQFLLANGHGAWLAVEERLSAAEYLVALDLMRGQAQASQIFSALELDINALERLLPQLISRVEQVDWDEKAGRLSAEAQWRIDQLVVRRERLPEPDKQKMTQALLSYVRRKGLTVLQWREEASEWLARARCAAEWLPEEAWPALDDEALLKHLELWLEPYLAGVTSVKGLQNVSVLEALKHYLGWSLSQRLDEWLPTHHLLPTGNHKKIRYQLGMEPTLSVRMQEVFGEQTSPRVAKGTRAVVMELLSPAQRPLQVTRDLASFWVGAYKEVQKEMKGRYPKHVWPDDPANHVATSKTKRQFNA
;
A
#
# COMPACT_ATOMS: atom_id res chain seq x y z
N MET A 1 3.13 -45.60 -29.85
CA MET A 1 3.49 -44.31 -29.15
C MET A 1 2.73 -43.20 -29.84
N SER A 2 1.81 -42.55 -29.17
CA SER A 2 1.16 -41.34 -29.69
C SER A 2 2.25 -40.29 -29.92
N GLN A 3 2.40 -39.77 -31.13
CA GLN A 3 3.36 -38.74 -31.42
C GLN A 3 2.95 -37.47 -30.66
N LEU A 4 3.88 -36.91 -29.87
CA LEU A 4 3.67 -35.66 -29.16
C LEU A 4 3.34 -34.52 -30.15
N PRO A 5 2.36 -33.65 -29.89
CA PRO A 5 1.95 -32.59 -30.81
C PRO A 5 3.08 -31.64 -31.22
N ILE A 6 4.04 -31.40 -30.33
CA ILE A 6 5.17 -30.50 -30.58
C ILE A 6 6.10 -31.02 -31.72
N ILE A 7 6.09 -32.31 -32.03
CA ILE A 7 6.91 -32.91 -33.07
C ILE A 7 6.61 -32.27 -34.45
N GLU A 8 5.37 -31.92 -34.70
CA GLU A 8 4.93 -31.32 -35.99
C GLU A 8 5.56 -29.93 -36.23
N VAL A 9 5.79 -29.18 -35.14
CA VAL A 9 6.35 -27.84 -35.22
C VAL A 9 7.84 -27.80 -34.91
N MET A 10 8.47 -28.94 -34.59
CA MET A 10 9.88 -29.00 -34.18
C MET A 10 10.85 -28.41 -35.19
N PRO A 11 10.71 -28.68 -36.52
CA PRO A 11 11.58 -28.07 -37.53
C PRO A 11 11.52 -26.54 -37.51
N LYS A 12 10.32 -25.98 -37.32
CA LYS A 12 10.13 -24.50 -37.18
C LYS A 12 10.77 -23.96 -35.92
N LEU A 13 10.67 -24.69 -34.80
CA LEU A 13 11.28 -24.27 -33.53
C LEU A 13 12.79 -24.23 -33.61
N LEU A 14 13.41 -25.28 -34.19
CA LEU A 14 14.88 -25.34 -34.36
C LEU A 14 15.39 -24.29 -35.34
N ALA A 15 14.67 -24.07 -36.46
CA ALA A 15 15.01 -23.01 -37.40
C ALA A 15 14.83 -21.61 -36.76
N GLY A 16 13.75 -21.35 -36.05
CA GLY A 16 13.46 -20.09 -35.40
C GLY A 16 14.54 -19.74 -34.39
N ILE A 17 14.90 -20.62 -33.46
CA ILE A 17 15.94 -20.33 -32.46
C ILE A 17 17.33 -20.18 -33.08
N ALA A 18 17.60 -20.83 -34.20
CA ALA A 18 18.89 -20.64 -34.91
C ALA A 18 18.99 -19.24 -35.54
N GLN A 19 17.89 -18.74 -36.12
CA GLN A 19 17.86 -17.50 -36.89
C GLN A 19 17.51 -16.27 -36.05
N SER A 20 16.55 -16.40 -35.10
CA SER A 20 16.05 -15.29 -34.30
C SER A 20 16.70 -15.29 -32.92
N PRO A 21 16.92 -14.09 -32.29
CA PRO A 21 17.44 -13.98 -30.95
C PRO A 21 16.40 -14.39 -29.91
N GLN A 22 15.11 -14.34 -30.26
CA GLN A 22 13.98 -14.60 -29.37
C GLN A 22 12.99 -15.55 -30.01
N LEU A 23 12.34 -16.41 -29.19
CA LEU A 23 11.34 -17.35 -29.64
C LEU A 23 10.19 -17.41 -28.63
N ILE A 24 8.96 -17.38 -29.11
CA ILE A 24 7.76 -17.60 -28.32
C ILE A 24 7.13 -18.91 -28.74
N LEU A 25 7.00 -19.85 -27.80
CA LEU A 25 6.34 -21.13 -28.01
C LEU A 25 5.04 -21.19 -27.22
N LYS A 26 3.92 -21.21 -27.90
CA LYS A 26 2.62 -21.53 -27.32
C LYS A 26 2.31 -23.02 -27.57
N ALA A 27 2.11 -23.77 -26.51
CA ALA A 27 1.79 -25.18 -26.59
C ALA A 27 0.94 -25.65 -25.41
N ALA A 28 -0.11 -26.41 -25.70
CA ALA A 28 -0.97 -26.94 -24.64
C ALA A 28 -0.19 -27.82 -23.63
N PRO A 29 -0.67 -27.96 -22.39
CA PRO A 29 -0.10 -28.87 -21.42
C PRO A 29 -0.06 -30.32 -21.99
N GLY A 30 1.08 -30.97 -21.84
CA GLY A 30 1.28 -32.32 -22.37
C GLY A 30 1.69 -32.39 -23.85
N ALA A 31 1.81 -31.28 -24.56
CA ALA A 31 2.29 -31.29 -25.96
C ALA A 31 3.78 -31.66 -26.10
N GLY A 32 4.55 -31.69 -25.00
CA GLY A 32 6.00 -31.99 -24.98
C GLY A 32 6.90 -30.79 -24.91
N LYS A 33 6.36 -29.58 -24.66
CA LYS A 33 7.14 -28.34 -24.60
C LYS A 33 8.28 -28.39 -23.57
N SER A 34 8.03 -28.87 -22.36
CA SER A 34 8.99 -28.91 -21.24
C SER A 34 9.93 -30.11 -21.30
N THR A 35 9.67 -31.11 -22.18
CA THR A 35 10.44 -32.35 -22.23
C THR A 35 11.06 -32.56 -23.62
N TYR A 36 10.25 -32.67 -24.67
CA TYR A 36 10.72 -33.01 -26.00
C TYR A 36 11.51 -31.85 -26.64
N PHE A 37 11.03 -30.63 -26.55
CA PHE A 37 11.72 -29.49 -27.17
C PHE A 37 13.12 -29.22 -26.56
N PRO A 38 13.32 -29.13 -25.24
CA PRO A 38 14.68 -28.95 -24.70
C PRO A 38 15.62 -30.12 -25.01
N LEU A 39 15.08 -31.36 -25.07
CA LEU A 39 15.86 -32.54 -25.46
C LEU A 39 16.32 -32.46 -26.91
N GLN A 40 15.40 -32.12 -27.83
CA GLN A 40 15.72 -31.97 -29.24
C GLN A 40 16.70 -30.82 -29.50
N LEU A 41 16.56 -29.74 -28.77
CA LEU A 41 17.49 -28.60 -28.83
C LEU A 41 18.90 -29.01 -28.39
N LEU A 42 19.02 -29.78 -27.30
CA LEU A 42 20.28 -30.35 -26.85
C LEU A 42 20.90 -31.30 -27.88
N GLN A 43 20.07 -32.17 -28.46
CA GLN A 43 20.53 -33.18 -29.45
C GLN A 43 20.89 -32.59 -30.82
N ALA A 44 20.25 -31.45 -31.17
CA ALA A 44 20.54 -30.77 -32.44
C ALA A 44 21.97 -30.17 -32.50
N GLY A 45 22.59 -29.96 -31.32
CA GLY A 45 23.98 -29.45 -31.27
C GLY A 45 24.16 -28.05 -31.88
N LEU A 46 23.10 -27.26 -31.88
CA LEU A 46 23.10 -25.87 -32.43
C LEU A 46 23.92 -24.90 -31.62
N PHE A 47 24.15 -25.18 -30.33
CA PHE A 47 24.80 -24.31 -29.38
C PHE A 47 25.96 -25.02 -28.69
N ASN A 48 27.06 -24.30 -28.46
CA ASN A 48 28.23 -24.84 -27.78
C ASN A 48 28.15 -24.61 -26.25
N GLY A 49 27.46 -23.59 -25.85
CA GLY A 49 27.21 -23.26 -24.45
C GLY A 49 26.03 -24.00 -23.85
N LYS A 50 25.75 -23.71 -22.61
CA LYS A 50 24.65 -24.31 -21.83
C LYS A 50 23.27 -23.79 -22.23
N ILE A 51 22.31 -24.68 -22.14
CA ILE A 51 20.89 -24.36 -22.18
C ILE A 51 20.39 -24.33 -20.73
N ILE A 52 19.91 -23.19 -20.28
CA ILE A 52 19.32 -23.05 -18.95
C ILE A 52 17.81 -22.94 -19.09
N MET A 53 17.07 -23.85 -18.45
CA MET A 53 15.62 -23.85 -18.46
C MET A 53 15.05 -23.52 -17.08
N LEU A 54 14.30 -22.45 -17.00
CA LEU A 54 13.60 -22.03 -15.80
C LEU A 54 12.28 -22.79 -15.69
N GLU A 55 12.06 -23.46 -14.57
CA GLU A 55 10.85 -24.17 -14.18
C GLU A 55 10.37 -23.67 -12.81
N PRO A 56 9.14 -23.15 -12.66
CA PRO A 56 8.71 -22.52 -11.41
C PRO A 56 8.66 -23.47 -10.23
N ARG A 57 8.48 -24.74 -10.45
CA ARG A 57 8.22 -25.73 -9.38
C ARG A 57 9.35 -26.70 -9.18
N ARG A 58 9.86 -26.79 -7.96
CA ARG A 58 10.98 -27.71 -7.58
C ARG A 58 10.72 -29.17 -7.95
N LEU A 59 9.48 -29.64 -7.72
CA LEU A 59 9.09 -31.02 -8.03
C LEU A 59 9.14 -31.27 -9.53
N ALA A 60 8.61 -30.35 -10.32
CA ALA A 60 8.61 -30.44 -11.78
C ALA A 60 10.05 -30.40 -12.33
N ALA A 61 10.87 -29.44 -11.86
CA ALA A 61 12.28 -29.33 -12.26
C ALA A 61 13.05 -30.65 -12.07
N ARG A 62 12.89 -31.32 -10.91
CA ARG A 62 13.51 -32.62 -10.63
C ARG A 62 13.01 -33.72 -11.54
N ASN A 63 11.68 -33.80 -11.74
CA ASN A 63 11.06 -34.84 -12.51
C ASN A 63 11.40 -34.69 -14.01
N ILE A 64 11.40 -33.46 -14.51
CA ILE A 64 11.80 -33.16 -15.90
C ILE A 64 13.27 -33.56 -16.11
N ALA A 65 14.16 -33.12 -15.21
CA ALA A 65 15.59 -33.48 -15.32
C ALA A 65 15.82 -34.98 -15.30
N ARG A 66 15.14 -35.74 -14.42
CA ARG A 66 15.23 -37.20 -14.37
C ARG A 66 14.71 -37.84 -15.65
N TYR A 67 13.57 -37.38 -16.12
CA TYR A 67 12.97 -37.89 -17.36
C TYR A 67 13.89 -37.68 -18.57
N LEU A 68 14.44 -36.45 -18.70
CA LEU A 68 15.33 -36.11 -19.83
C LEU A 68 16.64 -36.91 -19.78
N ALA A 69 17.25 -37.05 -18.60
CA ALA A 69 18.44 -37.87 -18.43
C ALA A 69 18.18 -39.33 -18.79
N GLN A 70 17.04 -39.88 -18.35
CA GLN A 70 16.64 -41.27 -18.70
C GLN A 70 16.43 -41.44 -20.22
N GLN A 71 15.86 -40.44 -20.92
CA GLN A 71 15.72 -40.48 -22.38
C GLN A 71 17.08 -40.49 -23.08
N LEU A 72 18.14 -39.99 -22.47
CA LEU A 72 19.50 -40.05 -22.97
C LEU A 72 20.26 -41.32 -22.54
N GLY A 73 19.64 -42.15 -21.69
CA GLY A 73 20.33 -43.28 -21.07
C GLY A 73 21.39 -42.92 -20.04
N GLU A 74 21.23 -41.76 -19.38
CA GLU A 74 22.22 -41.18 -18.46
C GLU A 74 21.60 -40.94 -17.07
N GLU A 75 22.50 -40.81 -16.08
CA GLU A 75 22.12 -40.35 -14.77
C GLU A 75 22.01 -38.80 -14.72
N VAL A 76 21.16 -38.29 -13.83
CA VAL A 76 21.02 -36.86 -13.59
C VAL A 76 22.32 -36.30 -13.05
N GLY A 77 22.76 -35.18 -13.64
CA GLY A 77 24.04 -34.54 -13.35
C GLY A 77 25.12 -34.78 -14.37
N GLN A 78 24.87 -35.65 -15.37
CA GLN A 78 25.67 -35.74 -16.59
C GLN A 78 25.29 -34.63 -17.57
N ARG A 79 24.86 -34.90 -18.81
CA ARG A 79 24.47 -33.82 -19.75
C ARG A 79 23.22 -33.07 -19.33
N VAL A 80 22.32 -33.68 -18.58
CA VAL A 80 21.14 -33.05 -18.01
C VAL A 80 21.26 -33.00 -16.50
N GLY A 81 21.08 -31.81 -15.93
CA GLY A 81 21.09 -31.59 -14.49
C GLY A 81 20.03 -30.62 -13.99
N TYR A 82 19.97 -30.41 -12.69
CA TYR A 82 19.08 -29.41 -12.11
C TYR A 82 19.71 -28.73 -10.89
N ARG A 83 19.22 -27.49 -10.62
CA ARG A 83 19.48 -26.75 -9.37
C ARG A 83 18.15 -26.23 -8.81
N VAL A 84 17.88 -26.64 -7.61
CA VAL A 84 16.73 -26.16 -6.82
C VAL A 84 17.20 -25.75 -5.43
N ARG A 85 16.43 -24.99 -4.69
CA ARG A 85 16.81 -24.55 -3.33
C ARG A 85 17.14 -25.76 -2.45
N GLY A 86 18.38 -25.83 -1.98
CA GLY A 86 18.88 -26.89 -1.08
C GLY A 86 19.34 -28.17 -1.79
N GLU A 87 19.27 -28.25 -3.13
CA GLU A 87 19.74 -29.42 -3.85
C GLU A 87 20.32 -29.04 -5.23
N ASN A 88 21.46 -29.60 -5.54
CA ASN A 88 22.18 -29.39 -6.78
C ASN A 88 22.66 -30.73 -7.36
N ARG A 89 22.31 -31.01 -8.59
CA ARG A 89 22.71 -32.22 -9.36
C ARG A 89 23.19 -31.80 -10.75
N VAL A 90 24.34 -31.17 -10.80
CA VAL A 90 25.03 -30.75 -12.02
C VAL A 90 26.52 -31.09 -11.94
N SER A 91 27.18 -31.23 -13.07
CA SER A 91 28.60 -31.42 -13.22
C SER A 91 29.17 -30.48 -14.30
N ARG A 92 30.46 -30.58 -14.59
CA ARG A 92 31.09 -29.89 -15.71
C ARG A 92 30.57 -30.35 -17.08
N ALA A 93 30.05 -31.57 -17.16
CA ALA A 93 29.46 -32.10 -18.37
C ALA A 93 28.02 -31.66 -18.62
N THR A 94 27.37 -30.97 -17.67
CA THR A 94 25.97 -30.56 -17.79
C THR A 94 25.83 -29.46 -18.84
N GLN A 95 25.05 -29.77 -19.88
CA GLN A 95 24.75 -28.88 -20.99
C GLN A 95 23.32 -28.34 -20.92
N LEU A 96 22.35 -29.13 -20.45
CA LEU A 96 20.97 -28.69 -20.15
C LEU A 96 20.77 -28.67 -18.65
N GLU A 97 20.55 -27.50 -18.12
CA GLU A 97 20.40 -27.29 -16.68
C GLU A 97 19.01 -26.73 -16.37
N ILE A 98 18.23 -27.48 -15.60
CA ILE A 98 16.89 -27.05 -15.17
C ILE A 98 16.99 -26.37 -13.83
N VAL A 99 16.54 -25.13 -13.75
CA VAL A 99 16.66 -24.29 -12.56
C VAL A 99 15.33 -23.76 -12.11
N THR A 100 15.16 -23.57 -10.78
CA THR A 100 14.02 -22.82 -10.29
C THR A 100 14.25 -21.31 -10.41
N GLU A 101 13.16 -20.54 -10.45
CA GLU A 101 13.15 -19.09 -10.73
C GLU A 101 14.17 -18.29 -9.91
N GLY A 102 14.19 -18.44 -8.59
CA GLY A 102 15.17 -17.76 -7.74
C GLY A 102 16.63 -18.20 -7.95
N ILE A 103 16.90 -19.32 -8.64
CA ILE A 103 18.24 -19.70 -9.10
C ILE A 103 18.59 -18.91 -10.37
N MET A 104 17.66 -18.78 -11.32
CA MET A 104 17.87 -18.01 -12.55
C MET A 104 18.24 -16.55 -12.26
N THR A 105 17.48 -15.86 -11.43
CA THR A 105 17.77 -14.48 -11.04
C THR A 105 19.17 -14.35 -10.44
N ARG A 106 19.59 -15.31 -9.61
CA ARG A 106 20.94 -15.33 -9.03
C ARG A 106 22.04 -15.58 -10.04
N MET A 107 21.80 -16.41 -11.03
CA MET A 107 22.79 -16.65 -12.09
C MET A 107 23.07 -15.35 -12.83
N LEU A 108 22.00 -14.61 -13.18
CA LEU A 108 22.10 -13.29 -13.80
C LEU A 108 22.83 -12.27 -12.90
N GLN A 109 22.51 -12.22 -11.61
CA GLN A 109 23.16 -11.33 -10.65
C GLN A 109 24.66 -11.61 -10.42
N ASN A 110 25.05 -12.90 -10.39
CA ASN A 110 26.41 -13.30 -10.13
C ASN A 110 27.33 -13.21 -11.39
N ASP A 111 26.74 -13.42 -12.55
CA ASP A 111 27.40 -13.38 -13.85
C ASP A 111 26.46 -12.74 -14.88
N PRO A 112 26.40 -11.39 -14.95
CA PRO A 112 25.53 -10.68 -15.88
C PRO A 112 25.84 -11.01 -17.35
N GLU A 113 27.06 -11.40 -17.68
CA GLU A 113 27.42 -11.84 -19.03
C GLU A 113 26.98 -13.27 -19.33
N LEU A 114 26.53 -14.03 -18.32
CA LEU A 114 26.13 -15.44 -18.47
C LEU A 114 27.16 -16.26 -19.25
N ASN A 115 28.43 -16.18 -18.84
CA ASN A 115 29.54 -16.85 -19.53
C ASN A 115 29.29 -18.37 -19.70
N GLY A 116 29.38 -18.83 -20.96
CA GLY A 116 29.13 -20.22 -21.29
C GLY A 116 27.66 -20.64 -21.34
N VAL A 117 26.72 -19.67 -21.34
CA VAL A 117 25.27 -19.92 -21.57
C VAL A 117 24.86 -19.30 -22.89
N ASP A 118 24.25 -20.11 -23.76
CA ASP A 118 23.79 -19.66 -25.07
C ASP A 118 22.27 -19.52 -25.15
N VAL A 119 21.52 -20.25 -24.34
CA VAL A 119 20.05 -20.28 -24.40
C VAL A 119 19.45 -20.20 -23.01
N LEU A 120 18.49 -19.29 -22.83
CA LEU A 120 17.59 -19.23 -21.68
C LEU A 120 16.18 -19.63 -22.12
N ILE A 121 15.58 -20.57 -21.40
CA ILE A 121 14.21 -21.02 -21.63
C ILE A 121 13.38 -20.70 -20.39
N PHE A 122 12.32 -19.91 -20.58
CA PHE A 122 11.33 -19.61 -19.55
C PHE A 122 10.10 -20.50 -19.74
N ASP A 123 10.00 -21.59 -18.98
CA ASP A 123 8.86 -22.51 -19.05
C ASP A 123 7.73 -22.08 -18.11
N GLU A 124 6.51 -22.48 -18.45
CA GLU A 124 5.28 -22.17 -17.73
C GLU A 124 5.11 -20.64 -17.42
N PHE A 125 5.57 -19.78 -18.34
CA PHE A 125 5.59 -18.33 -18.14
C PHE A 125 4.21 -17.73 -17.86
N HIS A 126 3.13 -18.41 -18.24
CA HIS A 126 1.75 -18.01 -17.92
C HIS A 126 1.41 -18.07 -16.42
N GLU A 127 2.21 -18.68 -15.57
CA GLU A 127 2.05 -18.61 -14.11
C GLU A 127 2.34 -17.20 -13.57
N ARG A 128 3.07 -16.37 -14.33
CA ARG A 128 3.32 -14.96 -14.07
C ARG A 128 3.81 -14.68 -12.65
N SER A 129 4.74 -15.53 -12.16
CA SER A 129 5.40 -15.29 -10.89
C SER A 129 6.29 -14.05 -10.94
N ILE A 130 6.42 -13.34 -9.81
CA ILE A 130 7.30 -12.18 -9.71
C ILE A 130 8.75 -12.50 -10.06
N HIS A 131 9.21 -13.71 -9.77
CA HIS A 131 10.57 -14.16 -10.08
C HIS A 131 10.78 -14.43 -11.57
N ALA A 132 9.80 -15.02 -12.26
CA ALA A 132 9.88 -15.24 -13.70
C ALA A 132 9.86 -13.91 -14.46
N ASP A 133 8.95 -13.00 -14.08
CA ASP A 133 8.88 -11.66 -14.67
C ASP A 133 10.18 -10.88 -14.44
N THR A 134 10.77 -10.93 -13.24
CA THR A 134 12.06 -10.31 -12.92
C THR A 134 13.20 -10.92 -13.72
N ALA A 135 13.29 -12.25 -13.76
CA ALA A 135 14.36 -12.94 -14.50
C ALA A 135 14.29 -12.64 -16.01
N LEU A 136 13.08 -12.55 -16.57
CA LEU A 136 12.92 -12.17 -17.98
C LEU A 136 13.34 -10.71 -18.22
N ALA A 137 12.94 -9.77 -17.37
CA ALA A 137 13.31 -8.38 -17.50
C ALA A 137 14.83 -8.17 -17.45
N LEU A 138 15.52 -8.84 -16.51
CA LEU A 138 16.98 -8.83 -16.43
C LEU A 138 17.64 -9.53 -17.63
N ALA A 139 17.10 -10.66 -18.09
CA ALA A 139 17.65 -11.37 -19.25
C ALA A 139 17.54 -10.55 -20.54
N LEU A 140 16.45 -9.78 -20.71
CA LEU A 140 16.27 -8.89 -21.86
C LEU A 140 17.29 -7.74 -21.84
N GLU A 141 17.58 -7.16 -20.67
CA GLU A 141 18.63 -6.16 -20.55
C GLU A 141 20.01 -6.76 -20.86
N VAL A 142 20.32 -7.93 -20.32
CA VAL A 142 21.57 -8.65 -20.64
C VAL A 142 21.69 -8.92 -22.14
N GLN A 143 20.62 -9.42 -22.77
CA GLN A 143 20.61 -9.65 -24.21
C GLN A 143 20.86 -8.38 -25.01
N SER A 144 20.21 -7.28 -24.64
CA SER A 144 20.33 -6.03 -25.41
C SER A 144 21.64 -5.28 -25.16
N ALA A 145 22.21 -5.35 -23.96
CA ALA A 145 23.34 -4.54 -23.55
C ALA A 145 24.69 -5.29 -23.54
N LEU A 146 24.68 -6.60 -23.28
CA LEU A 146 25.90 -7.38 -23.04
C LEU A 146 26.05 -8.59 -23.99
N ARG A 147 24.96 -9.25 -24.34
CA ARG A 147 24.95 -10.57 -25.00
C ARG A 147 23.92 -10.63 -26.12
N GLU A 148 24.16 -9.92 -27.24
CA GLU A 148 23.30 -9.94 -28.43
C GLU A 148 23.13 -11.35 -29.02
N ASP A 149 24.08 -12.24 -28.75
CA ASP A 149 24.08 -13.66 -29.19
C ASP A 149 23.20 -14.56 -28.33
N LEU A 150 22.83 -14.14 -27.08
CA LEU A 150 22.02 -14.92 -26.17
C LEU A 150 20.62 -15.16 -26.72
N LYS A 151 20.20 -16.42 -26.75
CA LYS A 151 18.85 -16.81 -27.18
C LYS A 151 17.89 -16.84 -26.00
N ILE A 152 16.72 -16.21 -26.16
CA ILE A 152 15.65 -16.22 -25.15
C ILE A 152 14.42 -16.91 -25.72
N VAL A 153 13.97 -17.94 -25.03
CA VAL A 153 12.75 -18.70 -25.37
C VAL A 153 11.73 -18.56 -24.26
N VAL A 154 10.52 -18.14 -24.61
CA VAL A 154 9.39 -18.09 -23.67
C VAL A 154 8.35 -19.12 -24.06
N MET A 155 8.09 -20.07 -23.16
CA MET A 155 7.13 -21.15 -23.39
C MET A 155 5.92 -20.98 -22.48
N SER A 156 4.74 -21.18 -23.03
CA SER A 156 3.49 -20.99 -22.29
C SER A 156 2.36 -21.85 -22.85
N ALA A 157 1.42 -22.23 -22.01
CA ALA A 157 0.18 -22.89 -22.41
C ALA A 157 -0.91 -21.90 -22.85
N THR A 158 -0.98 -20.76 -22.19
CA THR A 158 -1.94 -19.69 -22.45
C THR A 158 -1.19 -18.36 -22.46
N LEU A 159 -1.33 -17.57 -23.50
CA LEU A 159 -0.57 -16.31 -23.63
C LEU A 159 -1.50 -15.15 -23.96
N GLU A 160 -1.22 -14.02 -23.38
CA GLU A 160 -1.53 -12.73 -23.97
C GLU A 160 -0.53 -12.48 -25.11
N GLN A 161 -0.77 -13.14 -26.24
CA GLN A 161 0.15 -13.18 -27.37
C GLN A 161 0.63 -11.80 -27.79
N GLN A 162 -0.28 -10.85 -27.92
CA GLN A 162 0.05 -9.49 -28.34
C GLN A 162 0.99 -8.76 -27.37
N ALA A 163 0.71 -8.89 -26.07
CA ALA A 163 1.53 -8.24 -25.04
C ALA A 163 2.97 -8.81 -25.03
N LEU A 164 3.09 -10.14 -25.14
CA LEU A 164 4.39 -10.78 -25.19
C LEU A 164 5.15 -10.51 -26.50
N GLN A 165 4.47 -10.44 -27.65
CA GLN A 165 5.09 -10.04 -28.91
C GLN A 165 5.54 -8.57 -28.91
N ASN A 166 4.82 -7.69 -28.20
CA ASN A 166 5.26 -6.30 -28.01
C ASN A 166 6.51 -6.22 -27.14
N LEU A 167 6.62 -7.07 -26.11
CA LEU A 167 7.80 -7.14 -25.25
C LEU A 167 9.00 -7.75 -25.97
N LEU A 168 8.76 -8.74 -26.82
CA LEU A 168 9.75 -9.50 -27.58
C LEU A 168 9.55 -9.26 -29.10
N PRO A 169 9.86 -8.06 -29.60
CA PRO A 169 9.52 -7.69 -31.00
C PRO A 169 10.32 -8.46 -32.05
N GLN A 170 11.43 -9.07 -31.68
CA GLN A 170 12.26 -9.90 -32.56
C GLN A 170 11.96 -11.38 -32.46
N ALA A 171 10.92 -11.77 -31.70
CA ALA A 171 10.62 -13.16 -31.48
C ALA A 171 9.85 -13.81 -32.65
N ASP A 172 10.36 -14.96 -33.10
CA ASP A 172 9.53 -15.87 -33.88
C ASP A 172 8.43 -16.46 -32.97
N TYR A 173 7.21 -16.54 -33.52
CA TYR A 173 6.07 -17.12 -32.81
C TYR A 173 5.72 -18.47 -33.44
N VAL A 174 5.73 -19.51 -32.60
CA VAL A 174 5.35 -20.88 -33.01
C VAL A 174 4.27 -21.39 -32.07
N GLU A 175 3.18 -21.90 -32.64
CA GLU A 175 2.09 -22.50 -31.90
C GLU A 175 1.98 -23.99 -32.22
N SER A 176 2.00 -24.84 -31.19
CA SER A 176 1.71 -26.24 -31.28
C SER A 176 0.29 -26.52 -30.83
N GLN A 177 -0.54 -26.99 -31.71
CA GLN A 177 -1.90 -27.38 -31.36
C GLN A 177 -1.88 -28.67 -30.52
N GLY A 178 -2.45 -28.60 -29.31
CA GLY A 178 -2.54 -29.77 -28.44
C GLY A 178 -3.47 -30.83 -29.04
N ARG A 179 -3.11 -32.09 -28.88
CA ARG A 179 -4.05 -33.21 -29.10
C ARG A 179 -4.68 -33.54 -27.74
N GLY A 180 -5.83 -32.97 -27.48
CA GLY A 180 -6.67 -33.37 -26.36
C GLY A 180 -7.79 -34.24 -26.84
N PHE A 181 -8.20 -35.23 -26.05
CA PHE A 181 -9.44 -35.92 -26.27
C PHE A 181 -10.63 -35.01 -25.90
N PRO A 182 -11.82 -35.21 -26.46
CA PRO A 182 -12.99 -34.45 -26.11
C PRO A 182 -13.28 -34.48 -24.59
N ILE A 183 -13.67 -33.36 -24.05
CA ILE A 183 -14.06 -33.21 -22.64
C ILE A 183 -15.51 -32.74 -22.60
N ASP A 184 -16.36 -33.50 -21.94
CA ASP A 184 -17.72 -33.08 -21.67
C ASP A 184 -17.73 -32.13 -20.45
N ILE A 185 -18.07 -30.86 -20.67
CA ILE A 185 -18.06 -29.82 -19.65
C ILE A 185 -19.50 -29.57 -19.17
N CYS A 186 -19.75 -29.86 -17.89
CA CYS A 186 -21.02 -29.66 -17.22
C CYS A 186 -20.94 -28.57 -16.18
N TYR A 187 -21.84 -27.59 -16.24
CA TYR A 187 -21.97 -26.51 -15.24
C TYR A 187 -23.07 -26.85 -14.24
N GLN A 188 -22.71 -26.95 -12.96
CA GLN A 188 -23.62 -27.25 -11.85
C GLN A 188 -23.37 -26.24 -10.71
N PRO A 189 -23.83 -25.00 -10.85
CA PRO A 189 -23.55 -23.95 -9.87
C PRO A 189 -24.14 -24.30 -8.51
N LEU A 190 -23.34 -24.04 -7.46
CA LEU A 190 -23.79 -24.14 -6.08
C LEU A 190 -24.92 -23.14 -5.79
N ARG A 191 -25.85 -23.51 -4.90
CA ARG A 191 -26.83 -22.58 -4.35
C ARG A 191 -26.12 -21.52 -3.49
N ILE A 192 -26.75 -20.37 -3.30
CA ILE A 192 -26.12 -19.21 -2.65
C ILE A 192 -25.54 -19.53 -1.27
N ASP A 193 -26.25 -20.37 -0.48
CA ASP A 193 -25.84 -20.71 0.88
C ASP A 193 -25.32 -22.14 1.02
N GLU A 194 -24.99 -22.80 -0.09
CA GLU A 194 -24.55 -24.19 -0.07
C GLU A 194 -23.06 -24.29 0.28
N PRO A 195 -22.69 -24.99 1.38
CA PRO A 195 -21.29 -25.16 1.75
C PRO A 195 -20.53 -26.00 0.71
N LEU A 196 -19.33 -25.53 0.33
CA LEU A 196 -18.51 -26.13 -0.72
C LEU A 196 -18.18 -27.61 -0.46
N VAL A 197 -17.69 -27.95 0.73
CA VAL A 197 -17.18 -29.30 1.03
C VAL A 197 -18.28 -30.36 0.98
N PRO A 198 -19.46 -30.19 1.59
CA PRO A 198 -20.58 -31.12 1.41
C PRO A 198 -21.07 -31.26 -0.03
N ALA A 199 -21.07 -30.17 -0.79
CA ALA A 199 -21.45 -30.19 -2.19
C ALA A 199 -20.44 -31.01 -3.02
N MET A 200 -19.14 -30.79 -2.82
CA MET A 200 -18.10 -31.60 -3.47
C MET A 200 -18.15 -33.08 -3.09
N GLN A 201 -18.42 -33.38 -1.82
CA GLN A 201 -18.61 -34.78 -1.37
C GLN A 201 -19.72 -35.46 -2.14
N ARG A 202 -20.90 -34.84 -2.26
CA ARG A 202 -22.03 -35.39 -3.02
C ARG A 202 -21.67 -35.61 -4.49
N GLN A 203 -21.03 -34.62 -5.12
CA GLN A 203 -20.65 -34.70 -6.53
C GLN A 203 -19.57 -35.75 -6.77
N ILE A 204 -18.59 -35.89 -5.90
CA ILE A 204 -17.58 -36.96 -6.01
C ILE A 204 -18.26 -38.32 -5.96
N ARG A 205 -19.17 -38.59 -5.01
CA ARG A 205 -19.89 -39.86 -4.91
C ARG A 205 -20.75 -40.12 -6.14
N HIS A 206 -21.44 -39.12 -6.63
CA HIS A 206 -22.25 -39.22 -7.85
C HIS A 206 -21.39 -39.55 -9.07
N LEU A 207 -20.29 -38.82 -9.27
CA LEU A 207 -19.39 -39.06 -10.40
C LEU A 207 -18.71 -40.43 -10.34
N LEU A 208 -18.33 -40.90 -9.17
CA LEU A 208 -17.74 -42.24 -9.01
C LEU A 208 -18.73 -43.37 -9.31
N GLN A 209 -20.02 -43.16 -9.17
CA GLN A 209 -21.06 -44.13 -9.49
C GLN A 209 -21.39 -44.17 -10.98
N HIS A 210 -21.31 -43.03 -11.69
CA HIS A 210 -21.78 -42.91 -13.07
C HIS A 210 -20.66 -42.86 -14.10
N GLU A 211 -19.44 -42.52 -13.68
CA GLU A 211 -18.30 -42.39 -14.57
C GLU A 211 -17.19 -43.36 -14.20
N THR A 212 -16.39 -43.71 -15.20
CA THR A 212 -15.19 -44.56 -15.04
C THR A 212 -13.92 -43.75 -14.93
N GLY A 213 -12.80 -44.34 -14.49
CA GLY A 213 -11.51 -43.66 -14.33
C GLY A 213 -11.32 -42.97 -12.98
N SER A 214 -10.17 -42.39 -12.76
CA SER A 214 -9.83 -41.66 -11.55
C SER A 214 -10.30 -40.21 -11.61
N LEU A 215 -10.53 -39.62 -10.44
CA LEU A 215 -11.08 -38.28 -10.29
C LEU A 215 -10.05 -37.31 -9.72
N LEU A 216 -9.98 -36.10 -10.25
CA LEU A 216 -9.23 -34.98 -9.73
C LEU A 216 -10.19 -33.85 -9.33
N ALA A 217 -10.22 -33.51 -8.05
CA ALA A 217 -11.04 -32.43 -7.52
C ALA A 217 -10.16 -31.22 -7.14
N PHE A 218 -10.50 -30.04 -7.65
CA PHE A 218 -9.83 -28.79 -7.32
C PHE A 218 -10.56 -28.06 -6.20
N LEU A 219 -9.82 -27.81 -5.10
CA LEU A 219 -10.27 -27.11 -3.90
C LEU A 219 -9.42 -25.86 -3.61
N PRO A 220 -9.97 -24.85 -2.92
CA PRO A 220 -9.25 -23.60 -2.67
C PRO A 220 -8.06 -23.73 -1.72
N GLY A 221 -8.01 -24.74 -0.84
CA GLY A 221 -6.92 -24.87 0.10
C GLY A 221 -6.92 -26.13 0.95
N ALA A 222 -5.83 -26.32 1.72
CA ALA A 222 -5.59 -27.51 2.52
C ALA A 222 -6.70 -27.81 3.56
N ALA A 223 -7.30 -26.80 4.17
CA ALA A 223 -8.39 -27.00 5.13
C ALA A 223 -9.58 -27.71 4.49
N SER A 224 -10.05 -27.25 3.32
CA SER A 224 -11.13 -27.88 2.59
C SER A 224 -10.75 -29.28 2.10
N ILE A 225 -9.49 -29.50 1.70
CA ILE A 225 -8.97 -30.81 1.31
C ILE A 225 -9.02 -31.79 2.47
N ASN A 226 -8.51 -31.39 3.64
CA ASN A 226 -8.49 -32.26 4.82
C ASN A 226 -9.90 -32.60 5.29
N GLN A 227 -10.80 -31.63 5.36
CA GLN A 227 -12.19 -31.83 5.71
C GLN A 227 -12.89 -32.80 4.72
N LEU A 228 -12.65 -32.65 3.41
CA LEU A 228 -13.22 -33.50 2.41
C LEU A 228 -12.62 -34.92 2.48
N THR A 229 -11.34 -35.05 2.77
CA THR A 229 -10.65 -36.34 2.98
C THR A 229 -11.31 -37.12 4.12
N GLU A 230 -11.61 -36.45 5.24
CA GLU A 230 -12.29 -37.08 6.38
C GLU A 230 -13.71 -37.53 5.98
N GLN A 231 -14.45 -36.71 5.24
CA GLN A 231 -15.82 -37.02 4.80
C GLN A 231 -15.89 -38.14 3.74
N LEU A 232 -14.79 -38.47 3.08
CA LEU A 232 -14.67 -39.51 2.10
C LEU A 232 -13.96 -40.76 2.65
N SER A 233 -13.66 -40.82 3.95
CA SER A 233 -12.89 -41.92 4.57
C SER A 233 -13.55 -43.29 4.43
N ASP A 234 -14.88 -43.38 4.34
CA ASP A 234 -15.64 -44.60 4.11
C ASP A 234 -15.37 -45.23 2.74
N LEU A 235 -14.97 -44.44 1.74
CA LEU A 235 -14.59 -44.95 0.41
C LEU A 235 -13.18 -45.53 0.34
N ALA A 236 -12.36 -45.38 1.36
CA ALA A 236 -10.93 -45.74 1.37
C ALA A 236 -10.66 -47.23 1.16
N ASN A 237 -11.65 -48.13 1.35
CA ASN A 237 -11.51 -49.57 1.11
C ASN A 237 -11.48 -49.90 -0.38
N GLU A 238 -12.20 -49.13 -1.20
CA GLU A 238 -12.37 -49.39 -2.64
C GLU A 238 -11.56 -48.42 -3.51
N ILE A 239 -11.41 -47.18 -3.05
CA ILE A 239 -10.84 -46.05 -3.78
C ILE A 239 -9.73 -45.40 -2.95
N VAL A 240 -8.60 -45.09 -3.62
CA VAL A 240 -7.48 -44.40 -2.93
C VAL A 240 -7.74 -42.91 -2.87
N ILE A 241 -7.93 -42.34 -1.66
CA ILE A 241 -8.07 -40.90 -1.48
C ILE A 241 -6.68 -40.27 -1.28
N CYS A 242 -6.32 -39.34 -2.16
CA CYS A 242 -5.00 -38.70 -2.22
C CYS A 242 -5.09 -37.18 -2.09
N PRO A 243 -4.88 -36.60 -0.89
CA PRO A 243 -4.63 -35.16 -0.77
C PRO A 243 -3.39 -34.74 -1.58
N LEU A 244 -3.42 -33.51 -2.17
CA LEU A 244 -2.30 -32.96 -2.93
C LEU A 244 -2.25 -31.42 -2.81
N TYR A 245 -1.35 -30.91 -1.99
CA TYR A 245 -1.09 -29.47 -1.85
C TYR A 245 0.39 -29.20 -1.51
N GLY A 246 0.84 -27.96 -1.73
CA GLY A 246 2.27 -27.61 -1.73
C GLY A 246 3.03 -27.85 -0.43
N GLN A 247 2.37 -27.80 0.73
CA GLN A 247 3.01 -27.96 2.05
C GLN A 247 3.15 -29.44 2.50
N MET A 248 2.73 -30.39 1.67
CA MET A 248 2.87 -31.82 1.99
C MET A 248 4.31 -32.28 1.82
N GLU A 249 4.66 -33.35 2.56
CA GLU A 249 5.92 -34.04 2.37
C GLU A 249 6.04 -34.62 0.97
N PHE A 250 7.26 -34.61 0.44
CA PHE A 250 7.55 -35.06 -0.94
C PHE A 250 7.04 -36.47 -1.22
N ALA A 251 7.23 -37.41 -0.29
CA ALA A 251 6.76 -38.80 -0.46
C ALA A 251 5.24 -38.92 -0.57
N ALA A 252 4.50 -38.05 0.12
CA ALA A 252 3.05 -37.99 0.05
C ALA A 252 2.58 -37.40 -1.28
N GLN A 253 3.25 -36.33 -1.76
CA GLN A 253 2.97 -35.78 -3.10
C GLN A 253 3.23 -36.80 -4.22
N GLN A 254 4.34 -37.54 -4.14
CA GLN A 254 4.68 -38.57 -5.11
C GLN A 254 3.61 -39.70 -5.16
N ARG A 255 3.08 -40.10 -4.01
CA ARG A 255 1.98 -41.11 -3.98
C ARG A 255 0.70 -40.62 -4.65
N ALA A 256 0.40 -39.33 -4.52
CA ALA A 256 -0.79 -38.75 -5.21
C ALA A 256 -0.63 -38.71 -6.74
N ILE A 257 0.61 -38.50 -7.21
CA ILE A 257 0.94 -38.41 -8.64
C ILE A 257 1.06 -39.80 -9.29
N ALA A 258 1.70 -40.75 -8.61
CA ALA A 258 1.99 -42.08 -9.12
C ALA A 258 0.73 -42.84 -9.62
N PRO A 259 0.85 -43.70 -10.65
CA PRO A 259 -0.27 -44.50 -11.10
C PRO A 259 -0.77 -45.43 -9.97
N THR A 260 -2.03 -45.74 -9.97
CA THR A 260 -2.64 -46.73 -9.07
C THR A 260 -2.41 -48.16 -9.62
N ALA A 261 -2.50 -49.13 -8.72
CA ALA A 261 -2.48 -50.54 -9.12
C ALA A 261 -3.61 -50.83 -10.15
N PRO A 262 -3.41 -51.73 -11.12
CA PRO A 262 -4.44 -52.11 -12.10
C PRO A 262 -5.76 -52.47 -11.43
N GLY A 263 -6.87 -51.90 -11.95
CA GLY A 263 -8.21 -52.07 -11.42
C GLY A 263 -8.59 -51.21 -10.20
N ARG A 264 -7.66 -50.39 -9.63
CA ARG A 264 -7.98 -49.46 -8.56
C ARG A 264 -8.14 -48.03 -9.07
N ARG A 265 -9.16 -47.34 -8.57
CA ARG A 265 -9.40 -45.92 -8.83
C ARG A 265 -8.83 -45.05 -7.74
N LYS A 266 -8.48 -43.83 -8.06
CA LYS A 266 -8.10 -42.83 -7.05
C LYS A 266 -8.94 -41.54 -7.16
N VAL A 267 -9.10 -40.86 -6.05
CA VAL A 267 -9.61 -39.51 -5.97
C VAL A 267 -8.50 -38.64 -5.48
N VAL A 268 -8.02 -37.71 -6.30
CA VAL A 268 -7.01 -36.73 -5.93
C VAL A 268 -7.71 -35.42 -5.56
N LEU A 269 -7.50 -34.96 -4.31
CA LEU A 269 -8.03 -33.71 -3.80
C LEU A 269 -6.90 -32.68 -3.81
N ALA A 270 -6.93 -31.76 -4.77
CA ALA A 270 -5.80 -30.88 -5.04
C ALA A 270 -6.15 -29.39 -4.96
N THR A 271 -5.14 -28.56 -4.65
CA THR A 271 -5.15 -27.13 -4.95
C THR A 271 -4.70 -26.91 -6.40
N ASN A 272 -4.47 -25.65 -6.78
CA ASN A 272 -3.90 -25.28 -8.09
C ASN A 272 -2.52 -25.92 -8.40
N ILE A 273 -1.90 -26.61 -7.45
CA ILE A 273 -0.66 -27.40 -7.70
C ILE A 273 -0.84 -28.45 -8.81
N ALA A 274 -2.05 -28.98 -8.97
CA ALA A 274 -2.38 -29.95 -10.00
C ALA A 274 -2.86 -29.32 -11.33
N GLU A 275 -2.88 -27.98 -11.42
CA GLU A 275 -3.40 -27.28 -12.60
C GLU A 275 -2.41 -27.28 -13.78
N THR A 276 -1.10 -27.14 -13.51
CA THR A 276 -0.06 -27.02 -14.53
C THR A 276 0.97 -28.16 -14.46
N SER A 277 2.17 -27.94 -14.19
CA SER A 277 3.42 -28.70 -14.24
C SER A 277 3.41 -30.20 -13.80
N LEU A 278 2.32 -30.73 -13.20
CA LEU A 278 2.24 -32.12 -12.74
C LEU A 278 1.35 -32.97 -13.63
N THR A 279 1.86 -34.10 -14.09
CA THR A 279 1.05 -35.12 -14.78
C THR A 279 0.60 -36.17 -13.76
N ILE A 280 -0.71 -36.27 -13.57
CA ILE A 280 -1.34 -37.30 -12.73
C ILE A 280 -1.96 -38.31 -13.71
N GLU A 281 -1.47 -39.54 -13.67
CA GLU A 281 -1.94 -40.55 -14.58
C GLU A 281 -3.33 -41.10 -14.24
N GLY A 282 -4.10 -41.43 -15.26
CA GLY A 282 -5.39 -42.12 -15.14
C GLY A 282 -6.56 -41.18 -14.75
N ILE A 283 -6.37 -39.88 -14.79
CA ILE A 283 -7.47 -38.92 -14.53
C ILE A 283 -8.36 -38.82 -15.76
N ARG A 284 -9.64 -39.14 -15.59
CA ARG A 284 -10.70 -39.00 -16.58
C ARG A 284 -11.80 -38.03 -16.13
N ILE A 285 -11.93 -37.83 -14.82
CA ILE A 285 -12.98 -37.00 -14.25
C ILE A 285 -12.34 -35.82 -13.53
N VAL A 286 -12.79 -34.61 -13.83
CA VAL A 286 -12.41 -33.39 -13.12
C VAL A 286 -13.62 -32.77 -12.42
N LEU A 287 -13.49 -32.44 -11.16
CA LEU A 287 -14.47 -31.64 -10.38
C LEU A 287 -13.82 -30.33 -9.96
N ASP A 288 -14.33 -29.22 -10.49
CA ASP A 288 -13.73 -27.90 -10.27
C ASP A 288 -14.62 -27.01 -9.42
N SER A 289 -14.11 -26.59 -8.25
CA SER A 289 -14.80 -25.62 -7.36
C SER A 289 -14.85 -24.20 -7.95
N GLY A 290 -14.01 -23.88 -8.92
CA GLY A 290 -13.85 -22.51 -9.44
C GLY A 290 -13.18 -21.53 -8.49
N LEU A 291 -12.54 -22.05 -7.44
CA LEU A 291 -11.93 -21.25 -6.39
C LEU A 291 -10.45 -21.59 -6.22
N GLU A 292 -9.71 -20.58 -5.78
CA GLU A 292 -8.32 -20.71 -5.33
C GLU A 292 -8.02 -19.76 -4.18
N ARG A 293 -6.89 -19.94 -3.52
CA ARG A 293 -6.34 -18.98 -2.56
C ARG A 293 -5.19 -18.22 -3.17
N SER A 294 -5.30 -16.91 -3.19
CA SER A 294 -4.28 -15.97 -3.64
C SER A 294 -3.73 -15.18 -2.46
N ALA A 295 -2.41 -15.09 -2.36
CA ALA A 295 -1.75 -14.22 -1.41
C ALA A 295 -1.71 -12.80 -1.98
N ARG A 296 -2.29 -11.82 -1.28
CA ARG A 296 -2.34 -10.42 -1.69
C ARG A 296 -1.73 -9.53 -0.62
N PHE A 297 -0.78 -8.73 -0.99
CA PHE A 297 -0.15 -7.77 -0.10
C PHE A 297 -1.01 -6.52 0.04
N ASP A 298 -1.35 -6.17 1.26
CA ASP A 298 -2.11 -4.97 1.57
C ASP A 298 -1.16 -3.80 1.86
N LEU A 299 -1.07 -2.86 0.95
CA LEU A 299 -0.21 -1.67 1.06
C LEU A 299 -0.51 -0.84 2.32
N LYS A 300 -1.76 -0.79 2.78
CA LYS A 300 -2.13 0.01 3.95
C LYS A 300 -1.61 -0.58 5.24
N THR A 301 -1.55 -1.88 5.33
CA THR A 301 -1.18 -2.60 6.56
C THR A 301 0.24 -3.19 6.52
N GLY A 302 0.85 -3.31 5.33
CA GLY A 302 2.13 -4.01 5.16
C GLY A 302 2.03 -5.51 5.44
N ILE A 303 0.84 -6.11 5.31
CA ILE A 303 0.56 -7.49 5.67
C ILE A 303 0.00 -8.22 4.45
N THR A 304 0.49 -9.43 4.20
CA THR A 304 -0.07 -10.30 3.16
C THR A 304 -1.37 -10.92 3.66
N ARG A 305 -2.42 -10.89 2.83
CA ARG A 305 -3.69 -11.58 3.04
C ARG A 305 -3.77 -12.81 2.17
N LEU A 306 -4.32 -13.87 2.69
CA LEU A 306 -4.69 -15.04 1.90
C LEU A 306 -6.18 -14.96 1.59
N GLU A 307 -6.51 -14.52 0.39
CA GLU A 307 -7.89 -14.33 -0.06
C GLU A 307 -8.35 -15.54 -0.88
N GLN A 308 -9.60 -15.97 -0.67
CA GLN A 308 -10.24 -16.93 -1.56
C GLN A 308 -10.86 -16.16 -2.72
N VAL A 309 -10.39 -16.44 -3.92
CA VAL A 309 -10.80 -15.77 -5.15
C VAL A 309 -11.34 -16.77 -6.16
N ARG A 310 -12.08 -16.28 -7.16
CA ARG A 310 -12.48 -17.07 -8.30
C ARG A 310 -11.31 -17.20 -9.28
N ILE A 311 -11.20 -18.35 -9.90
CA ILE A 311 -10.15 -18.63 -10.88
C ILE A 311 -10.38 -17.87 -12.20
N ALA A 312 -9.30 -17.60 -12.93
CA ALA A 312 -9.35 -17.07 -14.29
C ALA A 312 -9.94 -18.07 -15.29
N GLN A 313 -10.38 -17.60 -16.46
CA GLN A 313 -10.94 -18.47 -17.51
C GLN A 313 -9.91 -19.50 -18.00
N SER A 314 -8.67 -19.09 -18.22
CA SER A 314 -7.59 -19.98 -18.64
C SER A 314 -7.26 -21.06 -17.60
N SER A 315 -7.35 -20.75 -16.31
CA SER A 315 -7.22 -21.74 -15.23
C SER A 315 -8.33 -22.78 -15.28
N ALA A 316 -9.58 -22.36 -15.54
CA ALA A 316 -10.69 -23.29 -15.70
C ALA A 316 -10.50 -24.25 -16.91
N GLU A 317 -9.93 -23.74 -18.00
CA GLU A 317 -9.58 -24.57 -19.18
C GLU A 317 -8.44 -25.53 -18.87
N GLN A 318 -7.40 -25.09 -18.18
CA GLN A 318 -6.29 -25.95 -17.80
C GLN A 318 -6.73 -27.07 -16.84
N ARG A 319 -7.60 -26.75 -15.86
CA ARG A 319 -8.19 -27.73 -14.93
C ARG A 319 -9.02 -28.75 -15.69
N ALA A 320 -9.92 -28.32 -16.56
CA ALA A 320 -10.70 -29.20 -17.40
C ALA A 320 -9.81 -30.10 -18.30
N GLY A 321 -8.74 -29.51 -18.86
CA GLY A 321 -7.78 -30.23 -19.73
C GLY A 321 -7.08 -31.42 -19.04
N ARG A 322 -7.16 -31.55 -17.73
CA ARG A 322 -6.65 -32.70 -16.99
C ARG A 322 -7.45 -33.95 -17.24
N ALA A 323 -8.74 -33.83 -17.59
CA ALA A 323 -9.61 -34.98 -17.89
C ALA A 323 -9.36 -35.58 -19.28
N GLY A 324 -8.94 -34.76 -20.27
CA GLY A 324 -8.82 -35.17 -21.68
C GLY A 324 -7.42 -35.52 -22.14
N ARG A 325 -6.53 -36.00 -21.28
CA ARG A 325 -5.12 -36.27 -21.65
C ARG A 325 -4.90 -37.59 -22.34
N LEU A 326 -5.53 -38.65 -21.86
CA LEU A 326 -5.32 -40.02 -22.34
C LEU A 326 -6.54 -40.59 -23.07
N GLU A 327 -7.72 -40.14 -22.73
CA GLU A 327 -9.01 -40.55 -23.28
C GLU A 327 -10.03 -39.41 -23.09
N SER A 328 -11.23 -39.58 -23.68
CA SER A 328 -12.32 -38.62 -23.48
C SER A 328 -12.73 -38.55 -22.00
N GLY A 329 -12.88 -37.33 -21.49
CA GLY A 329 -13.13 -37.09 -20.07
C GLY A 329 -14.36 -36.27 -19.80
N VAL A 330 -14.63 -36.07 -18.49
CA VAL A 330 -15.73 -35.27 -17.98
C VAL A 330 -15.20 -34.22 -17.02
N CYS A 331 -15.68 -32.98 -17.15
CA CYS A 331 -15.37 -31.90 -16.23
C CYS A 331 -16.66 -31.30 -15.68
N VAL A 332 -16.87 -31.41 -14.37
CA VAL A 332 -17.99 -30.78 -13.69
C VAL A 332 -17.51 -29.54 -12.99
N ARG A 333 -18.10 -28.38 -13.32
CA ARG A 333 -17.81 -27.05 -12.77
C ARG A 333 -18.89 -26.62 -11.78
N LEU A 334 -18.55 -26.39 -10.52
CA LEU A 334 -19.49 -26.00 -9.47
C LEU A 334 -19.83 -24.50 -9.49
N TYR A 335 -19.80 -23.91 -10.66
CA TYR A 335 -20.14 -22.51 -10.93
C TYR A 335 -20.82 -22.39 -12.30
N SER A 336 -21.44 -21.26 -12.59
CA SER A 336 -22.10 -21.06 -13.88
C SER A 336 -21.13 -20.57 -14.95
N GLU A 337 -21.47 -20.81 -16.21
CA GLU A 337 -20.73 -20.28 -17.35
C GLU A 337 -20.68 -18.73 -17.35
N ALA A 338 -21.79 -18.09 -16.94
CA ALA A 338 -21.87 -16.63 -16.82
C ALA A 338 -20.89 -16.09 -15.77
N GLN A 339 -20.75 -16.79 -14.63
CA GLN A 339 -19.78 -16.42 -13.60
C GLN A 339 -18.34 -16.55 -14.09
N LEU A 340 -18.04 -17.57 -14.90
CA LEU A 340 -16.71 -17.75 -15.49
C LEU A 340 -16.39 -16.65 -16.51
N LYS A 341 -17.31 -16.31 -17.38
CA LYS A 341 -17.14 -15.26 -18.40
C LYS A 341 -16.90 -13.88 -17.80
N GLN A 342 -17.28 -13.63 -16.54
CA GLN A 342 -16.99 -12.42 -15.81
C GLN A 342 -15.56 -12.37 -15.24
N GLN A 343 -14.86 -13.49 -15.20
CA GLN A 343 -13.49 -13.54 -14.71
C GLN A 343 -12.50 -13.08 -15.81
N PRO A 344 -11.32 -12.56 -15.44
CA PRO A 344 -10.27 -12.25 -16.40
C PRO A 344 -9.87 -13.51 -17.16
N TRP A 345 -9.33 -13.31 -18.37
CA TRP A 345 -8.87 -14.44 -19.18
C TRP A 345 -7.70 -15.19 -18.54
N VAL A 346 -6.69 -14.43 -18.04
CA VAL A 346 -5.51 -14.97 -17.35
C VAL A 346 -5.49 -14.54 -15.90
N PRO A 347 -4.82 -15.26 -14.99
CA PRO A 347 -4.60 -14.84 -13.62
C PRO A 347 -3.88 -13.48 -13.56
N GLU A 348 -4.21 -12.69 -12.55
CA GLU A 348 -3.51 -11.42 -12.30
C GLU A 348 -2.02 -11.69 -11.99
N PRO A 349 -1.08 -11.01 -12.66
CA PRO A 349 0.34 -11.21 -12.41
C PRO A 349 0.73 -10.94 -10.96
N GLU A 350 1.56 -11.80 -10.39
CA GLU A 350 1.97 -11.73 -8.98
C GLU A 350 2.63 -10.40 -8.63
N ILE A 351 3.38 -9.80 -9.56
CA ILE A 351 4.06 -8.51 -9.40
C ILE A 351 3.11 -7.35 -9.06
N LEU A 352 1.82 -7.46 -9.40
CA LEU A 352 0.83 -6.41 -9.15
C LEU A 352 0.25 -6.43 -7.73
N HIS A 353 0.40 -7.56 -7.00
CA HIS A 353 -0.27 -7.74 -5.71
C HIS A 353 0.59 -8.40 -4.62
N SER A 354 1.88 -8.63 -4.87
CA SER A 354 2.81 -9.20 -3.88
C SER A 354 3.58 -8.13 -3.11
N ASP A 355 4.25 -8.54 -2.02
CA ASP A 355 5.27 -7.72 -1.36
C ASP A 355 6.47 -7.53 -2.30
N LEU A 356 6.77 -6.28 -2.62
CA LEU A 356 7.85 -5.92 -3.53
C LEU A 356 9.20 -5.68 -2.84
N ALA A 357 9.33 -5.87 -1.52
CA ALA A 357 10.59 -5.66 -0.83
C ALA A 357 11.74 -6.57 -1.34
N PRO A 358 11.52 -7.87 -1.63
CA PRO A 358 12.54 -8.69 -2.27
C PRO A 358 12.92 -8.18 -3.66
N LEU A 359 11.95 -7.79 -4.48
CA LEU A 359 12.20 -7.24 -5.82
C LEU A 359 12.99 -5.92 -5.74
N ALA A 360 12.63 -5.02 -4.82
CA ALA A 360 13.33 -3.76 -4.65
C ALA A 360 14.80 -3.96 -4.24
N LEU A 361 15.09 -4.96 -3.40
CA LEU A 361 16.46 -5.33 -3.06
C LEU A 361 17.24 -5.91 -4.26
N GLU A 362 16.59 -6.76 -5.06
CA GLU A 362 17.18 -7.34 -6.28
C GLU A 362 17.49 -6.25 -7.31
N LEU A 363 16.57 -5.32 -7.56
CA LEU A 363 16.79 -4.24 -8.50
C LEU A 363 17.85 -3.24 -8.01
N ALA A 364 17.91 -2.97 -6.71
CA ALA A 364 18.96 -2.15 -6.12
C ALA A 364 20.35 -2.80 -6.26
N GLN A 365 20.44 -4.15 -6.14
CA GLN A 365 21.67 -4.90 -6.39
C GLN A 365 22.05 -4.87 -7.88
N TRP A 366 21.09 -4.92 -8.78
CA TRP A 366 21.33 -4.81 -10.21
C TRP A 366 21.74 -3.40 -10.63
N GLY A 367 21.32 -2.38 -9.87
CA GLY A 367 21.58 -0.97 -10.16
C GLY A 367 20.53 -0.32 -11.06
N ALA A 368 19.32 -0.90 -11.15
CA ALA A 368 18.22 -0.42 -11.98
C ALA A 368 16.98 -0.04 -11.15
N GLN A 369 16.17 0.86 -11.70
CA GLN A 369 14.81 1.10 -11.25
C GLN A 369 13.83 0.33 -12.15
N PRO A 370 12.59 0.09 -11.70
CA PRO A 370 11.59 -0.59 -12.53
C PRO A 370 11.43 0.02 -13.93
N ALA A 371 11.49 1.35 -14.04
CA ALA A 371 11.32 2.05 -15.33
C ALA A 371 12.48 1.84 -16.32
N ASP A 372 13.63 1.37 -15.85
CA ASP A 372 14.81 1.14 -16.69
C ASP A 372 14.76 -0.19 -17.43
N LEU A 373 13.86 -1.10 -17.01
CA LEU A 373 13.79 -2.47 -17.53
C LEU A 373 12.52 -2.72 -18.34
N ALA A 374 12.58 -3.70 -19.23
CA ALA A 374 11.45 -4.12 -20.04
C ALA A 374 10.59 -5.15 -19.29
N TRP A 375 9.37 -4.76 -18.92
CA TRP A 375 8.41 -5.58 -18.19
C TRP A 375 7.18 -5.89 -19.04
N LEU A 376 6.62 -7.08 -18.86
CA LEU A 376 5.28 -7.35 -19.38
C LEU A 376 4.21 -6.55 -18.60
N ASN A 377 4.35 -6.48 -17.28
CA ASN A 377 3.59 -5.59 -16.40
C ASN A 377 4.55 -4.88 -15.46
N LEU A 378 4.56 -3.55 -15.50
CA LEU A 378 5.39 -2.73 -14.62
C LEU A 378 4.96 -2.89 -13.16
N PRO A 379 5.89 -3.04 -12.20
CA PRO A 379 5.55 -3.02 -10.77
C PRO A 379 4.82 -1.74 -10.39
N PRO A 380 3.75 -1.80 -9.57
CA PRO A 380 3.03 -0.61 -9.13
C PRO A 380 3.95 0.37 -8.36
N SER A 381 4.04 1.61 -8.80
CA SER A 381 4.97 2.61 -8.26
C SER A 381 4.79 2.86 -6.76
N SER A 382 3.54 2.88 -6.27
CA SER A 382 3.23 3.07 -4.84
C SER A 382 3.70 1.88 -4.00
N ALA A 383 3.51 0.65 -4.49
CA ALA A 383 3.96 -0.57 -3.81
C ALA A 383 5.50 -0.65 -3.78
N PHE A 384 6.14 -0.30 -4.88
CA PHE A 384 7.59 -0.29 -4.99
C PHE A 384 8.22 0.78 -4.08
N ALA A 385 7.66 1.99 -4.03
CA ALA A 385 8.11 3.05 -3.13
C ALA A 385 7.97 2.62 -1.65
N GLN A 386 6.89 1.97 -1.27
CA GLN A 386 6.72 1.44 0.09
C GLN A 386 7.74 0.33 0.41
N ALA A 387 8.04 -0.53 -0.55
CA ALA A 387 9.07 -1.55 -0.41
C ALA A 387 10.46 -0.91 -0.18
N GLN A 388 10.81 0.13 -0.94
CA GLN A 388 12.05 0.89 -0.73
C GLN A 388 12.10 1.54 0.66
N GLN A 389 11.01 2.15 1.13
CA GLN A 389 10.92 2.72 2.48
C GLN A 389 11.12 1.67 3.57
N LEU A 390 10.55 0.48 3.40
CA LEU A 390 10.81 -0.63 4.32
C LEU A 390 12.29 -1.01 4.35
N LEU A 391 12.93 -1.16 3.19
CA LEU A 391 14.35 -1.50 3.10
C LEU A 391 15.25 -0.40 3.69
N GLN A 392 14.88 0.87 3.56
CA GLN A 392 15.56 1.99 4.23
C GLN A 392 15.44 1.89 5.75
N ARG A 393 14.25 1.63 6.27
CA ARG A 393 14.03 1.42 7.72
C ARG A 393 14.83 0.23 8.27
N LEU A 394 15.00 -0.82 7.47
CA LEU A 394 15.82 -1.97 7.81
C LEU A 394 17.33 -1.71 7.65
N GLY A 395 17.74 -0.53 7.17
CA GLY A 395 19.14 -0.16 6.93
C GLY A 395 19.78 -0.88 5.75
N LEU A 396 18.98 -1.46 4.84
CA LEU A 396 19.46 -2.16 3.65
C LEU A 396 19.63 -1.23 2.45
N LEU A 397 18.86 -0.14 2.40
CA LEU A 397 19.00 0.96 1.43
C LEU A 397 19.29 2.27 2.17
N ASP A 398 20.00 3.17 1.51
CA ASP A 398 20.18 4.54 1.95
C ASP A 398 19.03 5.46 1.51
N GLU A 399 19.09 6.75 1.85
CA GLU A 399 18.07 7.75 1.48
C GLU A 399 17.90 7.93 -0.04
N ARG A 400 18.90 7.54 -0.83
CA ARG A 400 18.88 7.58 -2.30
C ARG A 400 18.45 6.26 -2.93
N ALA A 401 17.92 5.33 -2.10
CA ALA A 401 17.56 3.97 -2.50
C ALA A 401 18.73 3.16 -3.08
N GLN A 402 19.97 3.48 -2.70
CA GLN A 402 21.16 2.72 -3.05
C GLN A 402 21.45 1.67 -1.97
N LEU A 403 22.05 0.55 -2.36
CA LEU A 403 22.43 -0.49 -1.39
C LEU A 403 23.47 0.01 -0.40
N THR A 404 23.16 -0.16 0.88
CA THR A 404 24.16 -0.04 1.95
C THR A 404 25.11 -1.25 1.96
N ALA A 405 26.18 -1.20 2.77
CA ALA A 405 27.01 -2.38 3.02
C ALA A 405 26.16 -3.55 3.57
N SER A 406 25.25 -3.27 4.52
CA SER A 406 24.29 -4.27 5.03
C SER A 406 23.34 -4.78 3.94
N GLY A 407 22.91 -3.93 3.00
CA GLY A 407 22.09 -4.33 1.86
C GLY A 407 22.78 -5.34 0.95
N LYS A 408 24.07 -5.14 0.65
CA LYS A 408 24.88 -6.08 -0.14
C LYS A 408 25.03 -7.43 0.57
N GLU A 409 25.28 -7.40 1.88
CA GLU A 409 25.36 -8.62 2.69
C GLU A 409 24.02 -9.33 2.79
N ALA A 410 22.92 -8.59 2.99
CA ALA A 410 21.56 -9.14 3.01
C ALA A 410 21.21 -9.87 1.72
N HIS A 411 21.56 -9.30 0.56
CA HIS A 411 21.39 -9.95 -0.72
C HIS A 411 22.18 -11.27 -0.82
N ARG A 412 23.40 -11.31 -0.29
CA ARG A 412 24.24 -12.52 -0.25
C ARG A 412 23.65 -13.64 0.62
N LEU A 413 22.96 -13.31 1.70
CA LEU A 413 22.34 -14.28 2.62
C LEU A 413 21.20 -15.07 1.95
N ARG A 414 20.51 -14.48 0.97
CA ARG A 414 19.45 -15.15 0.20
C ARG A 414 18.29 -15.64 1.08
N VAL A 415 17.87 -14.80 1.98
CA VAL A 415 16.68 -14.93 2.80
C VAL A 415 15.80 -13.68 2.61
N GLU A 416 14.60 -13.72 3.13
CA GLU A 416 13.73 -12.53 3.13
C GLU A 416 14.46 -11.30 3.69
N PRO A 417 14.29 -10.09 3.10
CA PRO A 417 15.02 -8.89 3.53
C PRO A 417 14.91 -8.59 5.02
N ARG A 418 13.75 -8.82 5.62
CA ARG A 418 13.54 -8.65 7.07
C ARG A 418 14.39 -9.60 7.90
N ILE A 419 14.46 -10.86 7.47
CA ILE A 419 15.29 -11.88 8.15
C ILE A 419 16.77 -11.58 7.95
N ALA A 420 17.16 -11.14 6.75
CA ALA A 420 18.55 -10.74 6.50
C ALA A 420 18.96 -9.56 7.40
N ALA A 421 18.12 -8.52 7.50
CA ALA A 421 18.37 -7.38 8.37
C ALA A 421 18.48 -7.81 9.85
N MET A 422 17.61 -8.70 10.31
CA MET A 422 17.67 -9.26 11.66
C MET A 422 19.01 -9.94 11.92
N LEU A 423 19.42 -10.85 11.05
CA LEU A 423 20.65 -11.62 11.22
C LEU A 423 21.89 -10.72 11.25
N LEU A 424 21.98 -9.76 10.31
CA LEU A 424 23.12 -8.84 10.22
C LEU A 424 23.20 -7.88 11.41
N ASN A 425 22.07 -7.40 11.90
CA ASN A 425 22.05 -6.54 13.07
C ASN A 425 22.32 -7.35 14.36
N ALA A 426 21.81 -8.58 14.46
CA ALA A 426 22.08 -9.46 15.59
C ALA A 426 23.56 -9.86 15.68
N ASP A 427 24.24 -10.08 14.55
CA ASP A 427 25.67 -10.35 14.48
C ASP A 427 26.50 -9.21 15.11
N ARG A 428 26.12 -7.96 14.84
CA ARG A 428 26.76 -6.77 15.43
C ARG A 428 26.50 -6.61 16.93
N LEU A 429 25.40 -7.16 17.43
CA LEU A 429 25.04 -7.10 18.86
C LEU A 429 25.73 -8.17 19.68
N GLY A 430 26.31 -9.19 19.05
CA GLY A 430 27.09 -10.23 19.68
C GLY A 430 26.50 -11.63 19.56
N GLU A 431 27.24 -12.60 20.05
CA GLU A 431 26.98 -14.01 19.80
C GLU A 431 25.59 -14.48 20.28
N SER A 432 25.18 -14.13 21.50
CA SER A 432 23.85 -14.53 22.03
C SER A 432 22.70 -13.99 21.18
N ALA A 433 22.82 -12.76 20.67
CA ALA A 433 21.83 -12.17 19.76
C ALA A 433 21.82 -12.91 18.42
N LEU A 434 22.99 -13.20 17.84
CA LEU A 434 23.11 -13.93 16.57
C LEU A 434 22.54 -15.36 16.68
N GLN A 435 22.89 -16.11 17.74
CA GLN A 435 22.36 -17.46 17.94
C GLN A 435 20.84 -17.46 18.05
N SER A 436 20.27 -16.47 18.74
CA SER A 436 18.83 -16.31 18.89
C SER A 436 18.16 -15.89 17.59
N ALA A 437 18.80 -15.03 16.78
CA ALA A 437 18.32 -14.64 15.46
C ALA A 437 18.34 -15.83 14.47
N LEU A 438 19.39 -16.65 14.49
CA LEU A 438 19.48 -17.88 13.69
C LEU A 438 18.36 -18.86 14.07
N ALA A 439 18.13 -19.05 15.38
CA ALA A 439 17.04 -19.89 15.85
C ALA A 439 15.66 -19.36 15.41
N LEU A 440 15.43 -18.05 15.56
CA LEU A 440 14.18 -17.44 15.15
C LEU A 440 13.96 -17.55 13.63
N ALA A 441 14.99 -17.31 12.82
CA ALA A 441 14.90 -17.39 11.36
C ALA A 441 14.40 -18.77 10.90
N VAL A 442 14.90 -19.86 11.47
CA VAL A 442 14.49 -21.22 11.08
C VAL A 442 13.13 -21.62 11.68
N LEU A 443 12.78 -21.11 12.86
CA LEU A 443 11.44 -21.30 13.43
C LEU A 443 10.36 -20.59 12.59
N LEU A 444 10.67 -19.43 12.02
CA LEU A 444 9.77 -18.71 11.12
C LEU A 444 9.64 -19.40 9.75
N GLU A 445 10.71 -20.05 9.24
CA GLU A 445 10.62 -20.83 8.00
C GLU A 445 9.81 -22.13 8.17
N GLU A 446 9.82 -22.72 9.35
CA GLU A 446 9.16 -24.00 9.66
C GLU A 446 8.25 -23.87 10.89
N PRO A 447 7.23 -23.03 10.82
CA PRO A 447 6.37 -22.77 11.97
C PRO A 447 5.68 -24.02 12.45
N GLU A 448 5.54 -24.14 13.76
CA GLU A 448 4.78 -25.20 14.39
C GLU A 448 3.29 -24.91 14.30
N ARG A 449 2.49 -25.88 13.86
CA ARG A 449 1.05 -25.68 13.69
C ARG A 449 0.36 -25.45 15.04
N GLN A 450 -0.56 -24.50 15.11
CA GLN A 450 -1.37 -24.18 16.29
C GLN A 450 -0.57 -23.69 17.50
N VAL A 451 0.69 -23.29 17.32
CA VAL A 451 1.51 -22.67 18.37
C VAL A 451 1.67 -21.19 18.05
N VAL A 452 1.02 -20.36 18.84
CA VAL A 452 1.06 -18.89 18.69
C VAL A 452 2.34 -18.33 19.29
N ASP A 453 2.74 -18.83 20.45
CA ASP A 453 3.94 -18.39 21.17
C ASP A 453 5.20 -19.09 20.67
N VAL A 454 6.02 -18.40 19.88
CA VAL A 454 7.26 -18.95 19.31
C VAL A 454 8.30 -19.28 20.38
N GLN A 455 8.24 -18.63 21.54
CA GLN A 455 9.03 -18.97 22.72
C GLN A 455 8.79 -20.42 23.17
N HIS A 456 7.55 -20.87 23.07
CA HIS A 456 7.18 -22.24 23.37
C HIS A 456 7.82 -23.24 22.38
N SER A 457 7.82 -22.93 21.08
CA SER A 457 8.48 -23.74 20.06
C SER A 457 10.00 -23.82 20.30
N LEU A 458 10.66 -22.71 20.65
CA LEU A 458 12.07 -22.70 21.03
C LEU A 458 12.32 -23.61 22.23
N HIS A 459 11.50 -23.51 23.26
CA HIS A 459 11.66 -24.31 24.48
C HIS A 459 11.55 -25.82 24.21
N ARG A 460 10.55 -26.20 23.39
CA ARG A 460 10.43 -27.61 22.93
C ARG A 460 11.63 -28.06 22.12
N TRP A 461 12.20 -27.19 21.31
CA TRP A 461 13.40 -27.49 20.53
C TRP A 461 14.62 -27.70 21.43
N GLN A 462 14.85 -26.81 22.40
CA GLN A 462 15.91 -26.95 23.38
C GLN A 462 15.79 -28.24 24.23
N GLN A 463 14.55 -28.70 24.50
CA GLN A 463 14.29 -29.97 25.19
C GLN A 463 14.36 -31.21 24.29
N GLY A 464 14.66 -31.05 23.00
CA GLY A 464 14.69 -32.19 22.07
C GLY A 464 13.30 -32.73 21.67
N ARG A 465 12.23 -31.99 21.92
CA ARG A 465 10.83 -32.40 21.68
C ARG A 465 10.20 -31.77 20.43
N HIS A 466 10.93 -30.92 19.68
CA HIS A 466 10.39 -30.31 18.48
C HIS A 466 10.29 -31.33 17.33
N PRO A 467 9.13 -31.43 16.61
CA PRO A 467 8.94 -32.49 15.58
C PRO A 467 9.94 -32.41 14.42
N LYS A 468 10.45 -31.19 14.11
CA LYS A 468 11.41 -30.95 13.00
C LYS A 468 12.84 -30.66 13.49
N GLN A 469 13.22 -31.10 14.67
CA GLN A 469 14.49 -30.75 15.31
C GLN A 469 15.72 -30.87 14.40
N LYS A 470 15.89 -32.00 13.70
CA LYS A 470 17.05 -32.24 12.81
C LYS A 470 17.09 -31.24 11.67
N LEU A 471 15.93 -30.94 11.06
CA LEU A 471 15.81 -29.99 9.98
C LEU A 471 16.15 -28.56 10.42
N LEU A 472 15.66 -28.15 11.60
CA LEU A 472 15.94 -26.82 12.16
C LEU A 472 17.44 -26.64 12.44
N ILE A 473 18.09 -27.62 13.03
CA ILE A 473 19.55 -27.60 13.28
C ILE A 473 20.31 -27.48 11.96
N GLN A 474 20.00 -28.31 10.97
CA GLN A 474 20.66 -28.28 9.67
C GLN A 474 20.50 -26.91 8.97
N ARG A 475 19.32 -26.32 9.01
CA ARG A 475 19.07 -25.01 8.41
C ARG A 475 19.77 -23.87 9.16
N ALA A 476 19.73 -23.89 10.50
CA ALA A 476 20.43 -22.91 11.31
C ALA A 476 21.94 -22.95 11.08
N GLN A 477 22.54 -24.14 11.00
CA GLN A 477 23.96 -24.32 10.66
C GLN A 477 24.26 -23.77 9.23
N ALA A 478 23.40 -24.07 8.27
CA ALA A 478 23.57 -23.55 6.91
C ALA A 478 23.48 -22.03 6.81
N LEU A 479 22.63 -21.38 7.63
CA LEU A 479 22.56 -19.93 7.74
C LEU A 479 23.77 -19.35 8.46
N ALA A 480 24.19 -19.96 9.58
CA ALA A 480 25.35 -19.54 10.35
C ALA A 480 26.64 -19.56 9.48
N HIS A 481 26.81 -20.62 8.68
CA HIS A 481 27.95 -20.73 7.76
C HIS A 481 28.03 -19.58 6.76
N LYS A 482 26.90 -19.03 6.33
CA LYS A 482 26.90 -17.85 5.43
C LYS A 482 27.33 -16.55 6.12
N LEU A 483 27.32 -16.54 7.44
CA LEU A 483 27.77 -15.44 8.30
C LEU A 483 29.15 -15.72 8.91
N ASP A 484 29.87 -16.70 8.35
CA ASP A 484 31.16 -17.16 8.86
C ASP A 484 31.14 -17.54 10.36
N SER A 485 29.99 -18.05 10.81
CA SER A 485 29.72 -18.41 12.19
C SER A 485 29.28 -19.88 12.34
N ALA A 486 29.14 -20.35 13.54
CA ALA A 486 28.59 -21.67 13.85
C ALA A 486 27.30 -21.54 14.67
N PHE A 487 26.37 -22.46 14.49
CA PHE A 487 25.12 -22.47 15.27
C PHE A 487 25.22 -23.47 16.43
N SER A 488 24.89 -22.99 17.63
CA SER A 488 24.76 -23.81 18.82
C SER A 488 23.45 -23.55 19.54
N LEU A 489 22.58 -24.56 19.61
CA LEU A 489 21.28 -24.44 20.28
C LEU A 489 21.41 -24.12 21.78
N SER A 490 22.49 -24.55 22.44
CA SER A 490 22.76 -24.22 23.83
C SER A 490 23.12 -22.76 24.08
N SER A 491 23.56 -22.05 23.04
CA SER A 491 23.90 -20.62 23.11
C SER A 491 22.74 -19.71 22.78
N VAL A 492 21.58 -20.27 22.46
CA VAL A 492 20.36 -19.50 22.20
C VAL A 492 19.79 -19.00 23.51
N ASP A 493 19.69 -17.67 23.63
CA ASP A 493 19.14 -17.00 24.80
C ASP A 493 17.71 -16.54 24.54
N SER A 494 16.78 -17.02 25.35
CA SER A 494 15.36 -16.72 25.23
C SER A 494 15.03 -15.23 25.41
N VAL A 495 15.88 -14.48 26.14
CA VAL A 495 15.72 -13.01 26.30
C VAL A 495 15.95 -12.27 25.00
N TRP A 496 16.89 -12.73 24.17
CA TRP A 496 17.18 -12.12 22.89
C TRP A 496 16.13 -12.43 21.81
N LEU A 497 15.34 -13.49 21.95
CA LEU A 497 14.41 -13.91 20.89
C LEU A 497 13.40 -12.83 20.50
N PRO A 498 12.65 -12.18 21.43
CA PRO A 498 11.76 -11.07 21.07
C PRO A 498 12.52 -9.82 20.61
N LEU A 499 13.72 -9.57 21.12
CA LEU A 499 14.52 -8.41 20.76
C LEU A 499 15.01 -8.50 19.32
N VAL A 500 15.52 -9.66 18.89
CA VAL A 500 15.93 -9.83 17.48
C VAL A 500 14.72 -9.84 16.55
N ALA A 501 13.55 -10.29 17.01
CA ALA A 501 12.30 -10.15 16.27
C ALA A 501 11.95 -8.68 15.98
N CYS A 502 12.21 -7.76 16.91
CA CYS A 502 12.03 -6.32 16.70
C CYS A 502 12.91 -5.77 15.57
N LEU A 503 14.08 -6.36 15.31
CA LEU A 503 14.97 -5.97 14.22
C LEU A 503 14.41 -6.35 12.84
N ALA A 504 13.66 -7.47 12.77
CA ALA A 504 12.99 -7.90 11.53
C ALA A 504 11.66 -7.18 11.32
N PHE A 505 10.92 -6.96 12.39
CA PHE A 505 9.52 -6.52 12.37
C PHE A 505 9.28 -5.28 13.25
N PRO A 506 10.04 -4.19 13.09
CA PRO A 506 9.87 -3.00 13.92
C PRO A 506 8.47 -2.39 13.79
N ASP A 507 7.83 -2.49 12.63
CA ASP A 507 6.48 -2.06 12.33
C ASP A 507 5.37 -2.94 12.94
N ARG A 508 5.75 -4.12 13.48
CA ARG A 508 4.83 -5.11 14.08
C ARG A 508 5.02 -5.27 15.59
N ILE A 509 5.81 -4.42 16.22
CA ILE A 509 5.80 -4.28 17.68
C ILE A 509 4.40 -3.80 18.06
N ALA A 510 3.80 -4.42 19.07
CA ALA A 510 2.40 -4.22 19.41
C ALA A 510 2.24 -3.93 20.90
N GLN A 511 1.37 -3.00 21.21
CA GLN A 511 0.97 -2.63 22.56
C GLN A 511 -0.50 -2.98 22.79
N GLN A 512 -0.83 -3.56 23.93
CA GLN A 512 -2.20 -3.86 24.31
C GLN A 512 -3.04 -2.56 24.41
N ARG A 513 -4.24 -2.58 23.86
CA ARG A 513 -5.15 -1.43 23.87
C ARG A 513 -5.91 -1.33 25.20
N GLY A 514 -5.44 -0.44 26.07
CA GLY A 514 -6.10 -0.18 27.36
C GLY A 514 -6.27 -1.45 28.18
N GLN A 515 -7.52 -1.71 28.64
CA GLN A 515 -7.86 -2.92 29.42
C GLN A 515 -8.51 -4.03 28.57
N GLN A 516 -8.40 -3.96 27.25
CA GLN A 516 -9.03 -4.95 26.35
C GLN A 516 -8.06 -6.09 26.08
N THR A 517 -8.18 -7.18 26.85
CA THR A 517 -7.37 -8.40 26.67
C THR A 517 -7.47 -8.89 25.22
N GLY A 518 -6.33 -9.21 24.64
CA GLY A 518 -6.23 -9.73 23.27
C GLY A 518 -6.36 -8.68 22.16
N GLN A 519 -6.55 -7.39 22.48
CA GLN A 519 -6.58 -6.32 21.48
C GLN A 519 -5.28 -5.51 21.51
N PHE A 520 -4.65 -5.35 20.37
CA PHE A 520 -3.33 -4.72 20.24
C PHE A 520 -3.35 -3.59 19.19
N LEU A 521 -2.49 -2.62 19.40
CA LEU A 521 -2.12 -1.61 18.41
C LEU A 521 -0.69 -1.89 17.96
N LEU A 522 -0.49 -2.07 16.65
CA LEU A 522 0.84 -2.25 16.06
C LEU A 522 1.56 -0.91 15.93
N ALA A 523 2.89 -0.93 15.86
CA ALA A 523 3.72 0.25 15.66
C ALA A 523 3.36 1.02 14.37
N ASN A 524 2.92 0.34 13.32
CA ASN A 524 2.43 0.95 12.09
C ASN A 524 1.02 1.58 12.22
N GLY A 525 0.41 1.58 13.40
CA GLY A 525 -0.91 2.16 13.68
C GLY A 525 -2.11 1.24 13.42
N HIS A 526 -1.90 0.01 12.94
CA HIS A 526 -2.99 -0.92 12.68
C HIS A 526 -3.38 -1.75 13.91
N GLY A 527 -4.66 -2.12 13.99
CA GLY A 527 -5.16 -3.00 15.03
C GLY A 527 -4.84 -4.46 14.73
N ALA A 528 -4.49 -5.20 15.79
CA ALA A 528 -4.33 -6.65 15.74
C ALA A 528 -5.02 -7.30 16.94
N TRP A 529 -5.31 -8.61 16.84
CA TRP A 529 -5.98 -9.33 17.92
C TRP A 529 -5.45 -10.76 18.05
N LEU A 530 -5.52 -11.25 19.30
CA LEU A 530 -5.33 -12.65 19.70
C LEU A 530 -6.60 -13.18 20.36
N ALA A 531 -6.84 -14.47 20.26
CA ALA A 531 -7.88 -15.13 21.03
C ALA A 531 -7.59 -14.98 22.53
N VAL A 532 -8.64 -14.75 23.34
CA VAL A 532 -8.48 -14.48 24.78
C VAL A 532 -7.90 -15.68 25.52
N GLU A 533 -8.10 -16.87 24.99
CA GLU A 533 -7.58 -18.14 25.51
C GLU A 533 -6.05 -18.27 25.32
N GLU A 534 -5.46 -17.53 24.43
CA GLU A 534 -4.02 -17.55 24.21
C GLU A 534 -3.26 -16.82 25.34
N ARG A 535 -2.19 -17.42 25.84
CA ARG A 535 -1.39 -16.85 26.92
C ARG A 535 -0.93 -15.42 26.63
N LEU A 536 -0.49 -15.17 25.39
CA LEU A 536 -0.01 -13.86 24.95
C LEU A 536 -1.10 -12.79 24.87
N SER A 537 -2.39 -13.15 24.98
CA SER A 537 -3.49 -12.17 24.96
C SER A 537 -3.44 -11.18 26.14
N ALA A 538 -2.79 -11.54 27.25
CA ALA A 538 -2.60 -10.71 28.43
C ALA A 538 -1.27 -9.89 28.42
N ALA A 539 -0.41 -10.09 27.43
CA ALA A 539 0.87 -9.39 27.34
C ALA A 539 0.67 -7.88 27.11
N GLU A 540 1.43 -7.05 27.83
CA GLU A 540 1.39 -5.60 27.63
C GLU A 540 1.98 -5.21 26.25
N TYR A 541 3.11 -5.84 25.91
CA TYR A 541 3.78 -5.70 24.62
C TYR A 541 4.10 -7.06 24.02
N LEU A 542 4.04 -7.14 22.71
CA LEU A 542 4.48 -8.30 21.93
C LEU A 542 5.03 -7.88 20.57
N VAL A 543 5.72 -8.80 19.90
CA VAL A 543 6.09 -8.67 18.48
C VAL A 543 5.28 -9.68 17.70
N ALA A 544 4.45 -9.22 16.78
CA ALA A 544 3.66 -10.08 15.90
C ALA A 544 4.54 -10.53 14.72
N LEU A 545 4.74 -11.82 14.60
CA LEU A 545 5.61 -12.42 13.59
C LEU A 545 4.83 -12.84 12.35
N ASP A 546 3.67 -13.45 12.55
CA ASP A 546 2.75 -13.81 11.49
C ASP A 546 1.37 -13.21 11.77
N LEU A 547 0.88 -12.48 10.80
CA LEU A 547 -0.37 -11.73 10.85
C LEU A 547 -1.17 -12.02 9.58
N MET A 548 -2.47 -12.19 9.74
CA MET A 548 -3.37 -12.29 8.60
C MET A 548 -4.59 -11.42 8.83
N ARG A 549 -4.90 -10.58 7.87
CA ARG A 549 -6.12 -9.80 7.89
C ARG A 549 -7.26 -10.64 7.31
N GLY A 550 -8.31 -10.84 8.10
CA GLY A 550 -9.57 -11.39 7.64
C GLY A 550 -10.50 -10.31 7.06
N GLN A 551 -11.81 -10.56 7.05
CA GLN A 551 -12.81 -9.56 6.66
C GLN A 551 -12.99 -8.44 7.70
N ALA A 552 -12.50 -8.62 8.93
CA ALA A 552 -12.53 -7.61 10.00
C ALA A 552 -11.47 -6.51 9.79
N GLN A 553 -11.67 -5.37 10.45
CA GLN A 553 -10.73 -4.24 10.39
C GLN A 553 -9.37 -4.54 11.06
N ALA A 554 -9.32 -5.42 12.06
CA ALA A 554 -8.11 -5.81 12.78
C ALA A 554 -7.56 -7.14 12.26
N SER A 555 -6.22 -7.27 12.26
CA SER A 555 -5.51 -8.48 11.81
C SER A 555 -5.43 -9.51 12.92
N GLN A 556 -5.66 -10.78 12.59
CA GLN A 556 -5.41 -11.88 13.52
C GLN A 556 -3.91 -12.19 13.60
N ILE A 557 -3.41 -12.38 14.80
CA ILE A 557 -2.03 -12.81 15.07
C ILE A 557 -2.01 -14.33 15.13
N PHE A 558 -1.14 -14.95 14.31
CA PHE A 558 -0.95 -16.40 14.26
C PHE A 558 0.34 -16.85 14.94
N SER A 559 1.34 -15.96 15.01
CA SER A 559 2.53 -16.20 15.83
C SER A 559 3.09 -14.88 16.37
N ALA A 560 3.56 -14.92 17.61
CA ALA A 560 4.10 -13.77 18.31
C ALA A 560 5.12 -14.16 19.37
N LEU A 561 5.81 -13.16 19.90
CA LEU A 561 6.69 -13.23 21.06
C LEU A 561 6.31 -12.14 22.05
N GLU A 562 6.24 -12.45 23.33
CA GLU A 562 6.09 -11.46 24.40
C GLU A 562 7.33 -10.56 24.46
N LEU A 563 7.16 -9.26 24.59
CA LEU A 563 8.25 -8.28 24.57
C LEU A 563 8.36 -7.55 25.90
N ASP A 564 9.54 -7.63 26.54
CA ASP A 564 9.89 -6.73 27.64
C ASP A 564 10.36 -5.38 27.06
N ILE A 565 9.55 -4.37 27.23
CA ILE A 565 9.84 -3.02 26.74
C ILE A 565 11.06 -2.39 27.40
N ASN A 566 11.33 -2.71 28.67
CA ASN A 566 12.51 -2.20 29.38
C ASN A 566 13.79 -2.82 28.83
N ALA A 567 13.75 -4.11 28.46
CA ALA A 567 14.86 -4.76 27.77
C ALA A 567 15.10 -4.14 26.39
N LEU A 568 14.02 -3.82 25.65
CA LEU A 568 14.12 -3.12 24.36
C LEU A 568 14.76 -1.74 24.52
N GLU A 569 14.31 -0.92 25.49
CA GLU A 569 14.88 0.43 25.74
C GLU A 569 16.39 0.36 26.06
N ARG A 570 16.80 -0.66 26.79
CA ARG A 570 18.20 -0.82 27.20
C ARG A 570 19.10 -1.36 26.10
N LEU A 571 18.62 -2.36 25.33
CA LEU A 571 19.46 -3.13 24.40
C LEU A 571 19.32 -2.66 22.94
N LEU A 572 18.18 -2.08 22.57
CA LEU A 572 17.88 -1.59 21.23
C LEU A 572 17.31 -0.15 21.25
N PRO A 573 17.99 0.81 21.92
CA PRO A 573 17.49 2.17 22.07
C PRO A 573 17.25 2.88 20.71
N GLN A 574 17.93 2.46 19.65
CA GLN A 574 17.76 2.99 18.30
C GLN A 574 16.38 2.73 17.68
N LEU A 575 15.60 1.80 18.22
CA LEU A 575 14.22 1.57 17.79
C LEU A 575 13.22 2.54 18.44
N ILE A 576 13.67 3.33 19.42
CA ILE A 576 12.84 4.26 20.17
C ILE A 576 13.27 5.68 19.85
N SER A 577 12.37 6.48 19.31
CA SER A 577 12.58 7.88 19.04
C SER A 577 11.98 8.74 20.15
N ARG A 578 12.75 9.75 20.62
CA ARG A 578 12.21 10.78 21.51
C ARG A 578 11.65 11.92 20.67
N VAL A 579 10.36 12.15 20.78
CA VAL A 579 9.65 13.22 20.05
C VAL A 579 9.03 14.17 21.07
N GLU A 580 9.28 15.45 20.92
CA GLU A 580 8.58 16.47 21.69
C GLU A 580 7.29 16.81 20.97
N GLN A 581 6.17 16.50 21.63
CA GLN A 581 4.84 16.85 21.14
C GLN A 581 4.31 18.01 21.95
N VAL A 582 4.04 19.11 21.25
CA VAL A 582 3.33 20.26 21.79
C VAL A 582 2.02 20.38 21.00
N ASP A 583 0.90 20.26 21.70
CA ASP A 583 -0.42 20.35 21.10
C ASP A 583 -1.36 21.12 22.01
N TRP A 584 -2.51 21.50 21.49
CA TRP A 584 -3.54 22.18 22.24
C TRP A 584 -4.50 21.17 22.88
N ASP A 585 -4.51 21.11 24.22
CA ASP A 585 -5.49 20.33 24.96
C ASP A 585 -6.82 21.12 25.03
N GLU A 586 -7.77 20.72 24.21
CA GLU A 586 -9.09 21.38 24.12
C GLU A 586 -9.90 21.27 25.41
N LYS A 587 -9.72 20.20 26.19
CA LYS A 587 -10.44 19.98 27.45
C LYS A 587 -9.89 20.88 28.57
N ALA A 588 -8.56 20.97 28.63
CA ALA A 588 -7.89 21.80 29.64
C ALA A 588 -7.78 23.28 29.22
N GLY A 589 -8.03 23.62 27.95
CA GLY A 589 -7.91 24.97 27.40
C GLY A 589 -6.51 25.56 27.46
N ARG A 590 -5.49 24.71 27.35
CA ARG A 590 -4.08 25.12 27.44
C ARG A 590 -3.20 24.25 26.56
N LEU A 591 -1.98 24.72 26.31
CA LEU A 591 -0.95 23.90 25.65
C LEU A 591 -0.55 22.74 26.56
N SER A 592 -0.51 21.55 25.96
CA SER A 592 0.06 20.35 26.52
C SER A 592 1.40 20.10 25.84
N ALA A 593 2.46 19.95 26.60
CA ALA A 593 3.78 19.67 26.09
C ALA A 593 4.34 18.42 26.77
N GLU A 594 4.65 17.44 25.95
CA GLU A 594 5.14 16.14 26.40
C GLU A 594 6.36 15.70 25.57
N ALA A 595 7.36 15.13 26.24
CA ALA A 595 8.34 14.29 25.60
C ALA A 595 7.74 12.88 25.51
N GLN A 596 7.63 12.36 24.31
CA GLN A 596 7.12 11.03 24.07
C GLN A 596 8.24 10.15 23.50
N TRP A 597 8.45 9.00 24.12
CA TRP A 597 9.27 7.94 23.56
C TRP A 597 8.39 7.05 22.73
N ARG A 598 8.68 6.98 21.44
CA ARG A 598 7.84 6.31 20.46
C ARG A 598 8.59 5.21 19.73
N ILE A 599 7.86 4.14 19.45
CA ILE A 599 8.19 3.17 18.41
C ILE A 599 7.17 3.40 17.30
N ASP A 600 7.55 4.14 16.26
CA ASP A 600 6.68 4.60 15.17
C ASP A 600 5.41 5.30 15.74
N GLN A 601 4.22 4.70 15.66
CA GLN A 601 2.95 5.24 16.18
C GLN A 601 2.70 4.90 17.67
N LEU A 602 3.43 3.96 18.24
CA LEU A 602 3.25 3.56 19.64
C LEU A 602 3.96 4.53 20.58
N VAL A 603 3.25 5.01 21.57
CA VAL A 603 3.82 5.82 22.66
C VAL A 603 4.12 4.90 23.84
N VAL A 604 5.40 4.61 24.03
CA VAL A 604 5.89 3.74 25.11
C VAL A 604 5.92 4.47 26.45
N ARG A 605 6.39 5.71 26.44
CA ARG A 605 6.51 6.54 27.64
C ARG A 605 6.20 7.99 27.32
N ARG A 606 5.60 8.68 28.30
CA ARG A 606 5.31 10.12 28.25
C ARG A 606 5.87 10.81 29.47
N GLU A 607 6.52 11.92 29.26
CA GLU A 607 6.97 12.81 30.32
C GLU A 607 6.55 14.22 30.01
N ARG A 608 6.08 14.95 31.03
CA ARG A 608 5.73 16.36 30.85
C ARG A 608 6.99 17.18 30.61
N LEU A 609 6.97 18.01 29.57
CA LEU A 609 8.03 18.99 29.31
C LEU A 609 7.74 20.27 30.11
N PRO A 610 8.59 20.64 31.09
CA PRO A 610 8.40 21.87 31.84
C PRO A 610 8.68 23.11 30.98
N GLU A 611 9.62 23.02 30.04
CA GLU A 611 10.01 24.11 29.13
C GLU A 611 9.95 23.60 27.69
N PRO A 612 8.77 23.67 27.05
CA PRO A 612 8.65 23.23 25.66
C PRO A 612 9.31 24.22 24.69
N ASP A 613 9.69 23.73 23.53
CA ASP A 613 10.22 24.55 22.45
C ASP A 613 9.21 25.64 22.04
N LYS A 614 9.66 26.89 22.04
CA LYS A 614 8.82 28.05 21.75
C LYS A 614 8.21 28.00 20.35
N GLN A 615 8.95 27.52 19.37
CA GLN A 615 8.49 27.44 17.99
C GLN A 615 7.37 26.38 17.87
N LYS A 616 7.54 25.21 18.52
CA LYS A 616 6.50 24.17 18.56
C LYS A 616 5.23 24.65 19.28
N MET A 617 5.37 25.45 20.33
CA MET A 617 4.23 26.07 21.02
C MET A 617 3.45 26.98 20.08
N THR A 618 4.14 27.85 19.37
CA THR A 618 3.52 28.76 18.39
C THR A 618 2.82 27.98 17.28
N GLN A 619 3.47 26.95 16.72
CA GLN A 619 2.86 26.08 15.71
C GLN A 619 1.61 25.34 16.20
N ALA A 620 1.61 24.86 17.45
CA ALA A 620 0.43 24.22 18.05
C ALA A 620 -0.73 25.21 18.18
N LEU A 621 -0.47 26.47 18.56
CA LEU A 621 -1.48 27.53 18.60
C LEU A 621 -2.02 27.88 17.21
N LEU A 622 -1.15 28.04 16.22
CA LEU A 622 -1.57 28.28 14.84
C LEU A 622 -2.43 27.13 14.30
N SER A 623 -2.03 25.89 14.57
CA SER A 623 -2.81 24.70 14.20
C SER A 623 -4.17 24.66 14.89
N TYR A 624 -4.25 25.10 16.16
CA TYR A 624 -5.52 25.22 16.87
C TYR A 624 -6.44 26.28 16.26
N VAL A 625 -5.90 27.49 15.98
CA VAL A 625 -6.67 28.55 15.31
C VAL A 625 -7.14 28.08 13.92
N ARG A 626 -6.29 27.41 13.17
CA ARG A 626 -6.64 26.87 11.83
C ARG A 626 -7.77 25.85 11.88
N ARG A 627 -7.79 24.96 12.89
CA ARG A 627 -8.85 23.96 13.10
C ARG A 627 -10.19 24.56 13.54
N LYS A 628 -10.14 25.53 14.45
CA LYS A 628 -11.35 26.11 15.07
C LYS A 628 -11.87 27.35 14.34
N GLY A 629 -11.08 27.94 13.49
CA GLY A 629 -11.40 29.17 12.78
C GLY A 629 -11.04 30.43 13.56
N LEU A 630 -11.17 31.57 12.92
CA LEU A 630 -10.83 32.90 13.48
C LEU A 630 -11.67 33.29 14.71
N THR A 631 -12.78 32.61 14.94
CA THR A 631 -13.70 32.88 16.07
C THR A 631 -13.10 32.59 17.44
N VAL A 632 -11.99 31.84 17.52
CA VAL A 632 -11.27 31.63 18.80
C VAL A 632 -10.50 32.85 19.29
N LEU A 633 -10.25 33.80 18.38
CA LEU A 633 -9.63 35.07 18.70
C LEU A 633 -10.70 36.07 19.21
N GLN A 634 -10.31 37.00 20.08
CA GLN A 634 -11.23 38.01 20.51
C GLN A 634 -11.31 39.16 19.50
N TRP A 635 -12.38 39.16 18.70
CA TRP A 635 -12.68 40.26 17.79
C TRP A 635 -13.39 41.37 18.52
N ARG A 636 -12.62 42.38 18.93
CA ARG A 636 -13.23 43.62 19.45
C ARG A 636 -13.86 44.38 18.31
N GLU A 637 -14.86 45.21 18.62
CA GLU A 637 -15.59 46.02 17.63
C GLU A 637 -14.65 46.80 16.71
N GLU A 638 -13.61 47.41 17.28
CA GLU A 638 -12.60 48.20 16.56
C GLU A 638 -11.85 47.34 15.50
N ALA A 639 -11.50 46.10 15.83
CA ALA A 639 -10.81 45.18 14.90
C ALA A 639 -11.72 44.74 13.75
N SER A 640 -12.99 44.45 14.09
CA SER A 640 -13.99 44.02 13.07
C SER A 640 -14.32 45.18 12.13
N GLU A 641 -14.48 46.40 12.66
CA GLU A 641 -14.74 47.57 11.85
C GLU A 641 -13.55 47.94 10.96
N TRP A 642 -12.33 47.82 11.51
CA TRP A 642 -11.11 48.11 10.77
C TRP A 642 -10.95 47.08 9.61
N LEU A 643 -11.19 45.80 9.87
CA LEU A 643 -11.12 44.79 8.84
C LEU A 643 -12.18 44.98 7.74
N ALA A 644 -13.42 45.31 8.14
CA ALA A 644 -14.48 45.63 7.18
C ALA A 644 -14.10 46.79 6.26
N ARG A 645 -13.54 47.85 6.86
CA ARG A 645 -13.04 49.02 6.14
C ARG A 645 -11.88 48.68 5.19
N ALA A 646 -10.91 47.84 5.63
CA ALA A 646 -9.79 47.41 4.81
C ALA A 646 -10.27 46.53 3.62
N ARG A 647 -11.25 45.64 3.87
CA ARG A 647 -11.90 44.85 2.83
C ARG A 647 -12.63 45.68 1.78
N CYS A 648 -13.37 46.71 2.23
CA CYS A 648 -13.99 47.67 1.33
C CYS A 648 -12.96 48.43 0.49
N ALA A 649 -11.84 48.81 1.10
CA ALA A 649 -10.76 49.49 0.38
C ALA A 649 -10.14 48.59 -0.68
N ALA A 650 -9.92 47.31 -0.36
CA ALA A 650 -9.41 46.33 -1.33
C ALA A 650 -10.39 46.07 -2.49
N GLU A 651 -11.69 46.09 -2.21
CA GLU A 651 -12.75 45.96 -3.25
C GLU A 651 -12.84 47.21 -4.14
N TRP A 652 -12.74 48.41 -3.54
CA TRP A 652 -12.98 49.65 -4.28
C TRP A 652 -11.76 50.25 -4.96
N LEU A 653 -10.55 49.85 -4.50
CA LEU A 653 -9.25 50.28 -5.01
C LEU A 653 -8.36 49.08 -5.37
N PRO A 654 -8.79 48.23 -6.32
CA PRO A 654 -8.08 47.00 -6.67
C PRO A 654 -6.71 47.23 -7.31
N GLU A 655 -6.41 48.47 -7.73
CA GLU A 655 -5.10 48.87 -8.26
C GLU A 655 -3.99 48.95 -7.23
N GLU A 656 -4.35 49.00 -5.94
CA GLU A 656 -3.38 49.00 -4.84
C GLU A 656 -3.03 47.57 -4.42
N ALA A 657 -1.80 47.38 -3.92
CA ALA A 657 -1.30 46.03 -3.57
C ALA A 657 -1.82 45.52 -2.20
N TRP A 658 -3.13 45.30 -2.11
CA TRP A 658 -3.74 44.76 -0.89
C TRP A 658 -3.36 43.29 -0.67
N PRO A 659 -3.00 42.91 0.57
CA PRO A 659 -2.95 41.50 0.91
C PRO A 659 -4.37 40.89 0.88
N ALA A 660 -4.45 39.57 0.73
CA ALA A 660 -5.75 38.88 0.81
C ALA A 660 -6.29 38.95 2.26
N LEU A 661 -7.48 39.54 2.42
CA LEU A 661 -8.09 39.85 3.72
C LEU A 661 -9.36 39.07 4.03
N ASP A 662 -9.78 38.14 3.13
CA ASP A 662 -10.91 37.25 3.41
C ASP A 662 -10.56 36.23 4.51
N ASP A 663 -11.58 35.62 5.12
CA ASP A 663 -11.39 34.74 6.26
C ASP A 663 -10.54 33.49 5.92
N GLU A 664 -10.66 32.98 4.70
CA GLU A 664 -9.89 31.82 4.23
C GLU A 664 -8.41 32.19 4.07
N ALA A 665 -8.13 33.32 3.46
CA ALA A 665 -6.78 33.83 3.30
C ALA A 665 -6.11 34.16 4.64
N LEU A 666 -6.84 34.76 5.57
CA LEU A 666 -6.34 35.03 6.93
C LEU A 666 -6.01 33.75 7.67
N LEU A 667 -6.83 32.67 7.54
CA LEU A 667 -6.53 31.35 8.12
C LEU A 667 -5.34 30.68 7.44
N LYS A 668 -5.18 30.88 6.14
CA LYS A 668 -4.06 30.33 5.39
C LYS A 668 -2.73 30.98 5.76
N HIS A 669 -2.74 32.28 6.02
CA HIS A 669 -1.56 33.08 6.26
C HIS A 669 -1.35 33.48 7.73
N LEU A 670 -1.76 32.63 8.68
CA LEU A 670 -1.60 32.87 10.12
C LEU A 670 -0.15 33.14 10.52
N GLU A 671 0.79 32.52 9.86
CA GLU A 671 2.23 32.71 10.07
C GLU A 671 2.69 34.16 9.80
N LEU A 672 2.05 34.84 8.87
CA LEU A 672 2.44 36.21 8.48
C LEU A 672 1.88 37.27 9.41
N TRP A 673 0.68 37.07 9.94
CA TRP A 673 0.02 38.13 10.68
C TRP A 673 -0.21 37.84 12.17
N LEU A 674 -0.44 36.56 12.54
CA LEU A 674 -0.77 36.19 13.91
C LEU A 674 0.44 35.66 14.68
N GLU A 675 1.31 34.87 14.05
CA GLU A 675 2.48 34.25 14.70
C GLU A 675 3.33 35.22 15.52
N PRO A 676 3.68 36.44 15.02
CA PRO A 676 4.52 37.37 15.80
C PRO A 676 3.91 37.77 17.14
N TYR A 677 2.60 37.65 17.31
CA TYR A 677 1.85 38.03 18.51
C TYR A 677 1.56 36.86 19.45
N LEU A 678 2.01 35.65 19.13
CA LEU A 678 1.78 34.44 19.91
C LEU A 678 2.94 34.12 20.87
N ALA A 679 4.00 34.92 20.90
CA ALA A 679 5.13 34.72 21.81
C ALA A 679 4.67 34.70 23.28
N GLY A 680 4.91 33.55 23.96
CA GLY A 680 4.55 33.39 25.37
C GLY A 680 3.07 33.09 25.66
N VAL A 681 2.25 32.95 24.64
CA VAL A 681 0.84 32.50 24.76
C VAL A 681 0.78 31.03 25.02
N THR A 682 0.17 30.59 26.12
CA THR A 682 0.07 29.18 26.54
C THR A 682 -1.34 28.74 26.91
N SER A 683 -2.33 29.64 26.83
CA SER A 683 -3.71 29.39 27.26
C SER A 683 -4.73 30.10 26.37
N VAL A 684 -5.99 29.64 26.40
CA VAL A 684 -7.12 30.33 25.73
C VAL A 684 -7.21 31.79 26.15
N LYS A 685 -7.08 32.06 27.44
CA LYS A 685 -7.09 33.44 27.96
C LYS A 685 -5.95 34.28 27.37
N GLY A 686 -4.77 33.70 27.23
CA GLY A 686 -3.65 34.34 26.56
C GLY A 686 -3.95 34.63 25.10
N LEU A 687 -4.53 33.67 24.38
CA LEU A 687 -4.91 33.84 22.97
C LEU A 687 -5.99 34.92 22.79
N GLN A 688 -6.97 34.99 23.68
CA GLN A 688 -8.01 36.03 23.68
C GLN A 688 -7.45 37.43 23.98
N ASN A 689 -6.29 37.55 24.63
CA ASN A 689 -5.64 38.83 24.90
C ASN A 689 -4.79 39.35 23.75
N VAL A 690 -4.61 38.55 22.70
CA VAL A 690 -3.85 38.98 21.51
C VAL A 690 -4.60 40.13 20.83
N SER A 691 -3.89 41.22 20.53
CA SER A 691 -4.45 42.36 19.81
C SER A 691 -4.60 42.02 18.31
N VAL A 692 -5.79 41.53 17.92
CA VAL A 692 -6.13 41.22 16.53
C VAL A 692 -5.96 42.47 15.65
N LEU A 693 -6.35 43.65 16.16
CA LEU A 693 -6.25 44.88 15.39
C LEU A 693 -4.79 45.24 15.04
N GLU A 694 -3.88 45.18 16.01
CA GLU A 694 -2.46 45.46 15.74
C GLU A 694 -1.83 44.41 14.83
N ALA A 695 -2.20 43.16 14.99
CA ALA A 695 -1.75 42.07 14.11
C ALA A 695 -2.19 42.29 12.66
N LEU A 696 -3.44 42.70 12.44
CA LEU A 696 -3.96 43.01 11.11
C LEU A 696 -3.34 44.26 10.49
N LYS A 697 -3.11 45.31 11.30
CA LYS A 697 -2.41 46.54 10.84
C LYS A 697 -0.98 46.22 10.40
N HIS A 698 -0.28 45.37 11.16
CA HIS A 698 1.06 44.96 10.82
C HIS A 698 1.06 44.12 9.50
N TYR A 699 0.08 43.23 9.34
CA TYR A 699 -0.11 42.45 8.11
C TYR A 699 -0.38 43.32 6.87
N LEU A 700 -1.19 44.39 7.04
CA LEU A 700 -1.44 45.38 5.98
C LEU A 700 -0.18 46.18 5.65
N GLY A 701 0.66 46.37 6.65
CA GLY A 701 1.84 47.24 6.56
C GLY A 701 1.55 48.72 6.83
N TRP A 702 2.54 49.45 7.29
CA TRP A 702 2.38 50.85 7.74
C TRP A 702 1.91 51.75 6.61
N SER A 703 2.46 51.63 5.42
CA SER A 703 2.12 52.48 4.26
C SER A 703 0.65 52.35 3.86
N LEU A 704 0.14 51.14 3.73
CA LEU A 704 -1.27 50.92 3.36
C LEU A 704 -2.22 51.29 4.52
N SER A 705 -1.82 51.04 5.76
CA SER A 705 -2.65 51.46 6.92
C SER A 705 -2.83 52.97 7.01
N GLN A 706 -1.79 53.75 6.71
CA GLN A 706 -1.86 55.24 6.69
C GLN A 706 -2.75 55.69 5.51
N ARG A 707 -2.58 55.12 4.33
CA ARG A 707 -3.40 55.42 3.15
C ARG A 707 -4.86 55.01 3.31
N LEU A 708 -5.12 53.91 4.06
CA LEU A 708 -6.46 53.46 4.38
C LEU A 708 -7.22 54.57 5.17
N ASP A 709 -6.56 55.23 6.14
CA ASP A 709 -7.17 56.30 6.91
C ASP A 709 -7.42 57.56 6.06
N GLU A 710 -6.60 57.81 5.05
CA GLU A 710 -6.81 58.88 4.07
C GLU A 710 -7.95 58.55 3.09
N TRP A 711 -7.95 57.35 2.48
CA TRP A 711 -8.88 57.00 1.43
C TRP A 711 -10.28 56.63 1.96
N LEU A 712 -10.34 55.99 3.13
CA LEU A 712 -11.57 55.58 3.77
C LEU A 712 -11.57 56.12 5.22
N PRO A 713 -11.78 57.43 5.45
CA PRO A 713 -11.74 57.98 6.79
C PRO A 713 -12.84 57.38 7.67
N THR A 714 -12.52 57.18 8.95
CA THR A 714 -13.49 56.62 9.90
C THR A 714 -14.63 57.58 10.25
N HIS A 715 -14.42 58.90 10.10
CA HIS A 715 -15.38 59.93 10.42
C HIS A 715 -15.42 60.98 9.32
N HIS A 716 -16.57 61.56 9.14
CA HIS A 716 -16.79 62.73 8.29
C HIS A 716 -16.94 63.96 9.21
N LEU A 717 -16.28 65.05 8.84
CA LEU A 717 -16.41 66.33 9.54
C LEU A 717 -17.62 67.08 8.99
N LEU A 718 -18.64 67.28 9.83
CA LEU A 718 -19.85 67.96 9.46
C LEU A 718 -19.64 69.47 9.46
N PRO A 719 -20.48 70.26 8.73
CA PRO A 719 -20.44 71.71 8.75
C PRO A 719 -20.66 72.32 10.15
N THR A 720 -21.23 71.54 11.09
CA THR A 720 -21.37 71.91 12.52
C THR A 720 -20.05 71.82 13.30
N GLY A 721 -18.99 71.32 12.71
CA GLY A 721 -17.73 71.03 13.38
C GLY A 721 -17.70 69.65 14.13
N ASN A 722 -18.78 68.91 14.12
CA ASN A 722 -18.86 67.58 14.71
C ASN A 722 -18.32 66.49 13.78
N HIS A 723 -17.69 65.47 14.36
CA HIS A 723 -17.31 64.27 13.61
C HIS A 723 -18.41 63.20 13.68
N LYS A 724 -18.80 62.64 12.56
CA LYS A 724 -19.74 61.52 12.48
C LYS A 724 -19.09 60.31 11.83
N LYS A 725 -19.29 59.15 12.45
CA LYS A 725 -18.73 57.90 12.04
C LYS A 725 -19.33 57.42 10.69
N ILE A 726 -18.48 57.11 9.74
CA ILE A 726 -18.85 56.44 8.50
C ILE A 726 -18.80 54.94 8.76
N ARG A 727 -19.87 54.26 8.37
CA ARG A 727 -19.96 52.79 8.48
C ARG A 727 -19.53 52.18 7.15
N TYR A 728 -18.63 51.22 7.24
CA TYR A 728 -18.12 50.41 6.10
C TYR A 728 -18.53 48.96 6.27
N GLN A 729 -19.13 48.38 5.27
CA GLN A 729 -19.54 47.00 5.25
C GLN A 729 -19.30 46.43 3.85
N LEU A 730 -18.65 45.25 3.75
CA LEU A 730 -18.31 44.61 2.50
C LEU A 730 -19.59 44.36 1.65
N GLY A 731 -19.51 44.66 0.36
CA GLY A 731 -20.66 44.57 -0.57
C GLY A 731 -21.73 45.63 -0.39
N MET A 732 -21.56 46.61 0.49
CA MET A 732 -22.44 47.73 0.70
C MET A 732 -21.73 49.06 0.49
N GLU A 733 -22.49 50.12 0.18
CA GLU A 733 -21.92 51.47 0.08
C GLU A 733 -21.62 52.07 1.46
N PRO A 734 -20.62 52.94 1.55
CA PRO A 734 -20.28 53.63 2.83
C PRO A 734 -21.45 54.46 3.28
N THR A 735 -21.86 54.34 4.54
CA THR A 735 -23.10 54.98 5.06
C THR A 735 -22.81 55.90 6.22
N LEU A 736 -23.39 57.10 6.19
CA LEU A 736 -23.31 58.09 7.25
C LEU A 736 -24.70 58.42 7.79
N SER A 737 -24.97 58.12 9.04
CA SER A 737 -26.26 58.46 9.68
C SER A 737 -26.11 59.76 10.45
N VAL A 738 -26.86 60.77 10.05
CA VAL A 738 -26.71 62.11 10.57
C VAL A 738 -28.06 62.88 10.62
N ARG A 739 -28.27 63.72 11.60
CA ARG A 739 -29.48 64.57 11.60
C ARG A 739 -29.41 65.53 10.41
N MET A 740 -30.53 65.67 9.68
CA MET A 740 -30.61 66.45 8.48
C MET A 740 -30.12 67.88 8.70
N GLN A 741 -30.34 68.46 9.88
CA GLN A 741 -29.96 69.84 10.21
C GLN A 741 -28.46 70.02 10.39
N GLU A 742 -27.75 68.97 10.68
CA GLU A 742 -26.28 69.00 10.92
C GLU A 742 -25.52 69.00 9.56
N VAL A 743 -26.21 68.75 8.44
CA VAL A 743 -25.66 68.75 7.07
C VAL A 743 -26.17 69.87 6.18
N PHE A 744 -26.91 70.85 6.73
CA PHE A 744 -27.22 72.06 6.03
C PHE A 744 -25.94 72.79 5.64
N GLY A 745 -25.89 73.37 4.45
CA GLY A 745 -24.68 73.95 3.91
C GLY A 745 -23.76 73.01 3.16
N GLU A 746 -23.97 71.67 3.29
CA GLU A 746 -23.30 70.70 2.42
C GLU A 746 -24.02 70.61 1.08
N GLN A 747 -23.28 70.95 0.03
CA GLN A 747 -23.84 71.00 -1.33
C GLN A 747 -23.85 69.64 -2.03
N THR A 748 -22.91 68.76 -1.68
CA THR A 748 -22.76 67.43 -2.31
C THR A 748 -22.51 66.33 -1.24
N SER A 749 -22.86 65.10 -1.56
CA SER A 749 -22.53 63.98 -0.68
C SER A 749 -21.03 63.79 -0.54
N PRO A 750 -20.53 63.50 0.66
CA PRO A 750 -19.11 63.19 0.87
C PRO A 750 -18.69 61.99 -0.02
N ARG A 751 -17.41 61.97 -0.41
CA ARG A 751 -16.89 60.89 -1.24
C ARG A 751 -15.64 60.27 -0.56
N VAL A 752 -15.48 58.98 -0.69
CA VAL A 752 -14.35 58.22 -0.17
C VAL A 752 -13.70 57.42 -1.31
N ALA A 753 -12.68 56.62 -1.01
CA ALA A 753 -11.95 55.77 -1.98
C ALA A 753 -11.45 56.60 -3.18
N LYS A 754 -10.60 57.59 -2.90
CA LYS A 754 -10.07 58.55 -3.90
C LYS A 754 -11.17 59.22 -4.74
N GLY A 755 -12.34 59.44 -4.15
CA GLY A 755 -13.47 60.07 -4.80
C GLY A 755 -14.34 59.16 -5.69
N THR A 756 -14.04 57.83 -5.71
CA THR A 756 -14.79 56.89 -6.56
C THR A 756 -16.12 56.41 -5.94
N ARG A 757 -16.25 56.48 -4.62
CA ARG A 757 -17.47 56.08 -3.89
C ARG A 757 -18.13 57.24 -3.17
N ALA A 758 -19.42 57.49 -3.43
CA ALA A 758 -20.24 58.45 -2.70
C ALA A 758 -20.71 57.80 -1.37
N VAL A 759 -20.67 58.59 -0.30
CA VAL A 759 -21.19 58.14 1.01
C VAL A 759 -22.73 58.29 0.97
N VAL A 760 -23.43 57.23 1.28
CA VAL A 760 -24.88 57.23 1.44
C VAL A 760 -25.26 57.96 2.72
N MET A 761 -26.00 59.04 2.59
CA MET A 761 -26.49 59.84 3.68
C MET A 761 -27.80 59.29 4.24
N GLU A 762 -27.82 58.76 5.43
CA GLU A 762 -29.06 58.49 6.19
C GLU A 762 -29.42 59.72 6.99
N LEU A 763 -30.32 60.50 6.41
CA LEU A 763 -30.75 61.75 7.04
C LEU A 763 -31.82 61.44 8.09
N LEU A 764 -31.54 61.84 9.33
CA LEU A 764 -32.35 61.58 10.50
C LEU A 764 -33.12 62.81 10.93
N SER A 765 -34.29 62.62 11.54
CA SER A 765 -35.03 63.63 12.26
C SER A 765 -34.30 64.14 13.49
N PRO A 766 -34.71 65.24 14.10
CA PRO A 766 -34.15 65.69 15.39
C PRO A 766 -34.24 64.65 16.50
N ALA A 767 -35.22 63.74 16.41
CA ALA A 767 -35.36 62.59 17.33
C ALA A 767 -34.62 61.35 16.86
N GLN A 768 -33.68 61.45 15.90
CA GLN A 768 -32.84 60.40 15.35
C GLN A 768 -33.60 59.24 14.67
N ARG A 769 -34.78 59.55 14.08
CA ARG A 769 -35.53 58.58 13.26
C ARG A 769 -35.20 58.82 11.79
N PRO A 770 -35.03 57.76 10.98
CA PRO A 770 -34.75 57.87 9.58
C PRO A 770 -35.85 58.69 8.85
N LEU A 771 -35.44 59.68 8.04
CA LEU A 771 -36.27 60.46 7.21
C LEU A 771 -36.09 60.17 5.73
N GLN A 772 -34.83 60.08 5.31
CA GLN A 772 -34.46 59.88 3.91
C GLN A 772 -33.07 59.23 3.83
N VAL A 773 -32.89 58.45 2.81
CA VAL A 773 -31.57 57.88 2.45
C VAL A 773 -31.24 58.38 1.06
N THR A 774 -30.10 59.02 0.90
CA THR A 774 -29.69 59.57 -0.42
C THR A 774 -28.20 59.37 -0.65
N ARG A 775 -27.89 59.11 -1.94
CA ARG A 775 -26.51 59.06 -2.44
C ARG A 775 -26.09 60.40 -3.02
N ASP A 776 -27.07 61.24 -3.37
CA ASP A 776 -26.88 62.52 -4.00
C ASP A 776 -27.63 63.61 -3.18
N LEU A 777 -26.87 64.22 -2.30
CA LEU A 777 -27.38 65.27 -1.42
C LEU A 777 -27.83 66.47 -2.23
N ALA A 778 -27.13 66.83 -3.32
CA ALA A 778 -27.48 67.95 -4.16
C ALA A 778 -28.90 67.76 -4.83
N SER A 779 -29.12 66.60 -5.44
CA SER A 779 -30.43 66.26 -6.00
C SER A 779 -31.52 66.18 -4.93
N PHE A 780 -31.20 65.70 -3.73
CA PHE A 780 -32.14 65.67 -2.62
C PHE A 780 -32.59 67.09 -2.22
N TRP A 781 -31.64 68.03 -2.08
CA TRP A 781 -31.97 69.40 -1.71
C TRP A 781 -32.90 70.09 -2.72
N VAL A 782 -32.69 69.86 -4.00
CA VAL A 782 -33.51 70.47 -5.06
C VAL A 782 -34.86 69.80 -5.17
N GLY A 783 -34.97 68.49 -4.91
CA GLY A 783 -36.17 67.70 -5.16
C GLY A 783 -36.95 67.34 -3.86
N ALA A 784 -36.68 66.17 -3.33
CA ALA A 784 -37.44 65.55 -2.25
C ALA A 784 -37.43 66.29 -0.91
N TYR A 785 -36.44 67.14 -0.69
CA TYR A 785 -36.36 67.95 0.56
C TYR A 785 -37.63 68.78 0.82
N LYS A 786 -38.29 69.32 -0.20
CA LYS A 786 -39.50 70.18 -0.02
C LYS A 786 -40.65 69.44 0.64
N GLU A 787 -40.84 68.21 0.32
CA GLU A 787 -41.83 67.30 0.94
C GLU A 787 -41.47 67.02 2.39
N VAL A 788 -40.23 66.60 2.62
CA VAL A 788 -39.72 66.32 3.95
C VAL A 788 -39.76 67.58 4.83
N GLN A 789 -39.43 68.76 4.30
CA GLN A 789 -39.51 70.03 5.00
C GLN A 789 -40.92 70.33 5.48
N LYS A 790 -41.93 70.16 4.59
CA LYS A 790 -43.36 70.43 4.92
C LYS A 790 -43.83 69.53 6.06
N GLU A 791 -43.48 68.25 6.03
CA GLU A 791 -43.84 67.29 7.04
C GLU A 791 -43.14 67.63 8.35
N MET A 792 -41.83 67.90 8.31
CA MET A 792 -41.00 68.12 9.47
C MET A 792 -41.22 69.50 10.14
N LYS A 793 -41.62 70.52 9.38
CA LYS A 793 -42.06 71.80 9.95
C LYS A 793 -43.28 71.62 10.85
N GLY A 794 -44.22 70.71 10.46
CA GLY A 794 -45.36 70.35 11.29
C GLY A 794 -45.00 69.55 12.54
N ARG A 795 -44.14 68.52 12.36
CA ARG A 795 -43.76 67.55 13.42
C ARG A 795 -42.70 68.08 14.41
N TYR A 796 -41.79 68.93 13.95
CA TYR A 796 -40.71 69.49 14.75
C TYR A 796 -40.59 71.02 14.56
N PRO A 797 -41.64 71.79 14.92
CA PRO A 797 -41.74 73.24 14.69
C PRO A 797 -40.69 74.10 15.44
N LYS A 798 -40.10 73.54 16.49
CA LYS A 798 -39.03 74.15 17.26
C LYS A 798 -37.66 74.07 16.60
N HIS A 799 -37.50 73.33 15.53
CA HIS A 799 -36.24 73.14 14.80
C HIS A 799 -36.22 73.99 13.50
N VAL A 800 -35.02 74.20 12.97
CA VAL A 800 -34.75 74.99 11.77
C VAL A 800 -35.01 74.13 10.54
N TRP A 801 -35.87 74.65 9.57
CA TRP A 801 -36.19 73.98 8.29
C TRP A 801 -36.19 75.06 7.20
N PRO A 802 -34.98 75.39 6.67
CA PRO A 802 -34.82 76.49 5.68
C PRO A 802 -35.42 76.09 4.32
N ASP A 803 -35.70 77.15 3.53
CA ASP A 803 -36.15 76.94 2.16
C ASP A 803 -35.00 76.64 1.20
N ASP A 804 -33.80 77.06 1.51
CA ASP A 804 -32.57 76.73 0.83
C ASP A 804 -31.59 76.01 1.83
N PRO A 805 -31.69 74.69 1.94
CA PRO A 805 -30.85 73.94 2.88
C PRO A 805 -29.38 73.84 2.45
N ALA A 806 -29.09 73.93 1.12
CA ALA A 806 -27.75 73.85 0.57
C ALA A 806 -26.85 75.00 0.95
N ASN A 807 -27.45 76.19 1.22
CA ASN A 807 -26.70 77.36 1.59
C ASN A 807 -27.00 77.87 3.01
N HIS A 808 -27.73 77.08 3.80
CA HIS A 808 -28.06 77.42 5.17
C HIS A 808 -26.98 76.94 6.18
N VAL A 809 -26.82 77.67 7.24
CA VAL A 809 -25.86 77.28 8.32
C VAL A 809 -26.36 76.03 9.05
N ALA A 810 -25.51 75.03 9.14
CA ALA A 810 -25.78 73.79 9.86
C ALA A 810 -25.98 74.03 11.37
N THR A 811 -26.89 73.26 11.98
CA THR A 811 -27.14 73.38 13.39
C THR A 811 -27.63 72.10 14.04
N SER A 812 -27.19 71.84 15.26
CA SER A 812 -27.74 70.82 16.14
C SER A 812 -28.76 71.35 17.14
N LYS A 813 -29.00 72.73 17.11
CA LYS A 813 -29.79 73.44 18.11
C LYS A 813 -31.23 73.68 17.63
N THR A 814 -32.12 74.03 18.58
CA THR A 814 -33.46 74.53 18.31
C THR A 814 -33.43 75.96 17.79
N LYS A 815 -34.49 76.44 17.14
CA LYS A 815 -34.58 77.85 16.64
C LYS A 815 -34.24 78.86 17.70
N ARG A 816 -34.71 78.68 18.92
CA ARG A 816 -34.49 79.65 20.03
C ARG A 816 -32.98 79.65 20.39
N GLN A 817 -32.30 78.49 20.37
CA GLN A 817 -30.89 78.43 20.72
C GLN A 817 -29.99 78.81 19.54
N PHE A 818 -30.52 78.73 18.31
CA PHE A 818 -29.78 79.06 17.09
C PHE A 818 -29.74 80.59 16.86
N ASN A 819 -30.82 81.30 17.23
CA ASN A 819 -30.97 82.74 17.10
C ASN A 819 -30.48 83.49 18.40
N ALA A 820 -30.15 82.81 19.48
CA ALA A 820 -29.54 83.39 20.69
C ALA A 820 -28.02 83.23 20.54
#